data_bc8bb1c4dd4653dd3fe1c77193919105
#
_entry.id   bc8bb1c4dd4653dd3fe1c77193919105
#
_cell.length_a   1.000
_cell.length_b   1.000
_cell.length_c   1.000
_cell.angle_alpha   90.00
_cell.angle_beta   90.00
_cell.angle_gamma   90.00
#
_symmetry.space_group_name_H-M   'P 1'
#
loop_
_entity.id
_entity.type
_entity.pdbx_description
1 polymer ?
#
loop_
_entity_poly.entity_id
_entity_poly.type
_entity_poly.pdbx_seq_one_letter_code
_entity_poly.pdbx_strand_id
1 'polypeptide(L)'
;MGAQKKKAQDEYGAASITILEGLEAVRKRPGMYIGSTGERGLHHLIWEVVDNAVDEAMAGYATTVNVVLLEDGGVEVADDGRGIPVATHASGIPTVDVVMTQLHAGGKFDSDAYAISGGLHGVGVSVVNALSTRLEVEIKRDGYEWSQVYEKSEPLGLKQGAPTKKTGSTVRFWADPAVFETTEYDFETVARRLQEMAFLNKGLTINLTDERVTQDEVVDEVVSDVAEAPKSASERAAESTAPHKVKSRTFHYPGGLVDFVKHINRTKNAIHSSIVDFSGKGTGHEVEIAMQWNAGYSESVHTFANTINTHEGGTHEEGFRSALTSVVNKYAKDRKLLKDKDPNLTGDDIREGLAAVISVKVSEPQFEGQTKTKLGNTEVKSFVQKVCNEQLTHWFEANPTDSKVVVNKAVSSAQARIAARKARELVRRKSATDIGGLPGKLADCRSTDPRKSELYVVEGDSAGGSAKSGRDSMFQAILPLRGKIINVEKARIDRVLKNTEVQAIITALGTGIHDEFDIGKLRYHKIVLMADADVDGQHISTLLLTLLFRFMRPLIENGHVFLAQPPLYKLKWQRSDPEFAYSDRERDGLLEAGLKAGKKINKEDGIQRYKGLGEMDAKELWETTMDPSVRVLRQVTLDDAAAADELFSILMGEDVDARRSFITRNAKDVRFLDV
;
A
#
# COMPACT_ATOMS: atom_id res chain seq x y z
N MET A 1 22.53 -44.81 4.12
CA MET A 1 21.43 -43.93 4.62
C MET A 1 21.29 -43.88 6.16
N GLY A 2 21.71 -44.88 6.91
CA GLY A 2 21.60 -44.89 8.39
C GLY A 2 22.63 -43.99 9.13
N ALA A 3 23.83 -43.85 8.63
CA ALA A 3 24.89 -43.07 9.29
C ALA A 3 24.73 -41.54 9.17
N GLN A 4 24.17 -41.05 8.07
CA GLN A 4 23.87 -39.62 7.91
C GLN A 4 22.67 -39.13 8.76
N LYS A 5 21.65 -39.99 8.97
CA LYS A 5 20.54 -39.67 9.87
C LYS A 5 20.96 -39.64 11.35
N LYS A 6 21.91 -40.47 11.76
CA LYS A 6 22.41 -40.48 13.14
C LYS A 6 23.26 -39.21 13.43
N LYS A 7 24.07 -38.74 12.48
CA LYS A 7 24.87 -37.52 12.64
C LYS A 7 24.02 -36.26 12.77
N ALA A 8 22.89 -36.18 12.02
CA ALA A 8 21.93 -35.04 12.09
C ALA A 8 21.11 -35.04 13.40
N GLN A 9 20.90 -36.20 14.04
CA GLN A 9 20.22 -36.30 15.34
C GLN A 9 21.13 -35.93 16.51
N ASP A 10 22.44 -36.20 16.41
CA ASP A 10 23.42 -35.85 17.45
C ASP A 10 23.80 -34.35 17.42
N GLU A 11 23.58 -33.63 16.31
CA GLU A 11 23.82 -32.18 16.19
C GLU A 11 22.65 -31.31 16.72
N TYR A 12 21.43 -31.84 16.87
CA TYR A 12 20.28 -31.12 17.43
C TYR A 12 20.07 -31.53 18.90
N GLY A 13 20.91 -30.98 19.76
CA GLY A 13 20.84 -31.16 21.21
C GLY A 13 20.51 -29.87 21.96
N ALA A 14 20.41 -29.93 23.28
CA ALA A 14 20.14 -28.77 24.14
C ALA A 14 21.12 -27.60 23.91
N ALA A 15 22.37 -27.91 23.51
CA ALA A 15 23.39 -26.91 23.17
C ALA A 15 23.12 -26.15 21.86
N SER A 16 22.23 -26.66 20.99
CA SER A 16 21.84 -25.98 19.75
C SER A 16 20.69 -24.96 19.93
N ILE A 17 20.09 -24.93 21.11
CA ILE A 17 19.03 -23.99 21.47
C ILE A 17 19.69 -22.75 22.09
N THR A 18 19.70 -21.64 21.30
CA THR A 18 20.25 -20.36 21.75
C THR A 18 19.10 -19.47 22.19
N ILE A 19 19.19 -18.94 23.41
CA ILE A 19 18.27 -17.88 23.87
C ILE A 19 18.92 -16.55 23.50
N LEU A 20 18.16 -15.72 22.82
CA LEU A 20 18.53 -14.35 22.50
C LEU A 20 17.81 -13.43 23.48
N GLU A 21 18.54 -12.57 24.14
CA GLU A 21 17.98 -11.61 25.11
C GLU A 21 18.02 -10.18 24.58
N GLY A 22 17.02 -9.37 24.95
CA GLY A 22 16.99 -7.94 24.68
C GLY A 22 17.07 -7.58 23.19
N LEU A 23 17.82 -6.53 22.87
CA LEU A 23 17.94 -5.96 21.53
C LEU A 23 18.73 -6.84 20.54
N GLU A 24 19.51 -7.81 21.00
CA GLU A 24 20.22 -8.75 20.14
C GLU A 24 19.23 -9.62 19.33
N ALA A 25 18.09 -9.97 19.91
CA ALA A 25 17.02 -10.70 19.23
C ALA A 25 16.48 -9.91 18.03
N VAL A 26 16.34 -8.60 18.17
CA VAL A 26 15.87 -7.69 17.12
C VAL A 26 16.87 -7.65 15.96
N ARG A 27 18.16 -7.46 16.25
CA ARG A 27 19.22 -7.41 15.23
C ARG A 27 19.36 -8.72 14.46
N LYS A 28 19.15 -9.86 15.12
CA LYS A 28 19.27 -11.19 14.49
C LYS A 28 18.07 -11.54 13.63
N ARG A 29 16.89 -11.02 13.95
CA ARG A 29 15.63 -11.29 13.24
C ARG A 29 14.82 -10.00 13.02
N PRO A 30 15.35 -8.99 12.32
CA PRO A 30 14.68 -7.69 12.15
C PRO A 30 13.32 -7.82 11.49
N GLY A 31 13.16 -8.72 10.52
CA GLY A 31 11.90 -8.95 9.83
C GLY A 31 10.72 -9.36 10.74
N MET A 32 10.98 -9.88 11.94
CA MET A 32 9.92 -10.18 12.93
C MET A 32 9.32 -8.90 13.55
N TYR A 33 10.07 -7.79 13.55
CA TYR A 33 9.69 -6.52 14.19
C TYR A 33 9.27 -5.46 13.19
N ILE A 34 9.96 -5.37 12.05
CA ILE A 34 9.75 -4.34 11.02
C ILE A 34 9.26 -4.92 9.67
N GLY A 35 8.96 -6.21 9.60
CA GLY A 35 8.42 -6.89 8.43
C GLY A 35 9.44 -7.24 7.35
N SER A 36 10.41 -6.39 7.04
CA SER A 36 11.47 -6.63 6.06
C SER A 36 12.72 -5.80 6.38
N THR A 37 13.84 -6.07 5.67
CA THR A 37 15.07 -5.25 5.72
C THR A 37 15.27 -4.41 4.46
N GLY A 38 14.33 -4.45 3.52
CA GLY A 38 14.27 -3.57 2.37
C GLY A 38 13.70 -2.19 2.71
N GLU A 39 13.40 -1.42 1.68
CA GLU A 39 12.91 -0.03 1.76
C GLU A 39 11.70 0.14 2.70
N ARG A 40 10.74 -0.79 2.67
CA ARG A 40 9.56 -0.76 3.55
C ARG A 40 9.93 -0.86 5.02
N GLY A 41 10.83 -1.78 5.39
CA GLY A 41 11.30 -1.92 6.77
C GLY A 41 12.15 -0.74 7.22
N LEU A 42 12.91 -0.12 6.30
CA LEU A 42 13.65 1.11 6.57
C LEU A 42 12.70 2.26 6.96
N HIS A 43 11.67 2.53 6.15
CA HIS A 43 10.66 3.55 6.46
C HIS A 43 9.89 3.26 7.75
N HIS A 44 9.73 1.98 8.12
CA HIS A 44 9.05 1.60 9.37
C HIS A 44 9.73 2.20 10.61
N LEU A 45 11.06 2.42 10.59
CA LEU A 45 11.77 3.08 11.68
C LEU A 45 11.23 4.52 11.92
N ILE A 46 10.92 5.25 10.85
CA ILE A 46 10.32 6.60 10.96
C ILE A 46 8.94 6.48 11.60
N TRP A 47 8.14 5.51 11.15
CA TRP A 47 6.77 5.34 11.66
C TRP A 47 6.74 5.08 13.16
N GLU A 48 7.62 4.23 13.68
CA GLU A 48 7.68 3.94 15.11
C GLU A 48 8.02 5.16 15.97
N VAL A 49 8.85 6.08 15.47
CA VAL A 49 9.17 7.32 16.19
C VAL A 49 8.04 8.36 16.05
N VAL A 50 7.48 8.52 14.84
CA VAL A 50 6.37 9.44 14.59
C VAL A 50 5.12 9.02 15.34
N ASP A 51 4.80 7.72 15.41
CA ASP A 51 3.65 7.21 16.16
C ASP A 51 3.72 7.59 17.65
N ASN A 52 4.93 7.65 18.24
CA ASN A 52 5.08 8.13 19.61
C ASN A 52 4.75 9.62 19.76
N ALA A 53 5.15 10.45 18.80
CA ALA A 53 4.81 11.87 18.77
C ALA A 53 3.30 12.08 18.55
N VAL A 54 2.69 11.28 17.67
CA VAL A 54 1.24 11.28 17.42
C VAL A 54 0.45 10.80 18.64
N ASP A 55 0.95 9.83 19.42
CA ASP A 55 0.34 9.39 20.67
C ASP A 55 0.28 10.53 21.70
N GLU A 56 1.31 11.41 21.78
CA GLU A 56 1.27 12.63 22.58
C GLU A 56 0.18 13.61 22.09
N ALA A 57 0.01 13.70 20.76
CA ALA A 57 -1.06 14.54 20.18
C ALA A 57 -2.45 13.95 20.44
N MET A 58 -2.64 12.63 20.32
CA MET A 58 -3.91 11.98 20.69
C MET A 58 -4.25 12.12 22.17
N ALA A 59 -3.24 12.15 23.03
CA ALA A 59 -3.40 12.42 24.45
C ALA A 59 -3.63 13.93 24.77
N GLY A 60 -3.59 14.82 23.76
CA GLY A 60 -3.84 16.24 23.87
C GLY A 60 -2.67 17.08 24.36
N TYR A 61 -1.44 16.55 24.34
CA TYR A 61 -0.23 17.22 24.84
C TYR A 61 0.65 17.78 23.74
N ALA A 62 0.64 17.21 22.53
CA ALA A 62 1.37 17.73 21.39
C ALA A 62 0.44 18.39 20.37
N THR A 63 0.94 19.42 19.70
CA THR A 63 0.24 20.15 18.63
C THR A 63 1.05 20.16 17.33
N THR A 64 2.35 19.93 17.42
CA THR A 64 3.26 20.00 16.29
C THR A 64 4.27 18.86 16.32
N VAL A 65 4.44 18.22 15.17
CA VAL A 65 5.47 17.22 14.92
C VAL A 65 6.32 17.67 13.75
N ASN A 66 7.65 17.68 13.92
CA ASN A 66 8.60 18.01 12.87
C ASN A 66 9.40 16.76 12.52
N VAL A 67 9.47 16.43 11.23
CA VAL A 67 10.25 15.33 10.68
C VAL A 67 11.27 15.89 9.71
N VAL A 68 12.54 15.57 9.90
CA VAL A 68 13.63 16.04 9.05
C VAL A 68 14.44 14.86 8.54
N LEU A 69 14.59 14.76 7.23
CA LEU A 69 15.56 13.88 6.59
C LEU A 69 16.89 14.62 6.52
N LEU A 70 17.84 14.23 7.36
CA LEU A 70 19.10 14.94 7.57
C LEU A 70 20.07 14.73 6.40
N GLU A 71 20.94 15.72 6.15
CA GLU A 71 21.96 15.69 5.09
C GLU A 71 22.89 14.47 5.18
N ASP A 72 23.18 14.02 6.41
CA ASP A 72 24.06 12.87 6.68
C ASP A 72 23.35 11.49 6.60
N GLY A 73 22.09 11.46 6.12
CA GLY A 73 21.28 10.25 5.97
C GLY A 73 20.54 9.82 7.23
N GLY A 74 20.61 10.57 8.30
CA GLY A 74 19.81 10.38 9.51
C GLY A 74 18.39 10.88 9.36
N VAL A 75 17.56 10.59 10.37
CA VAL A 75 16.20 11.14 10.51
C VAL A 75 16.04 11.76 11.87
N GLU A 76 15.45 12.97 11.91
CA GLU A 76 15.02 13.64 13.14
C GLU A 76 13.50 13.67 13.20
N VAL A 77 12.95 13.33 14.37
CA VAL A 77 11.54 13.53 14.71
C VAL A 77 11.45 14.29 16.02
N ALA A 78 10.80 15.44 16.00
CA ALA A 78 10.62 16.30 17.17
C ALA A 78 9.14 16.59 17.41
N ASP A 79 8.69 16.48 18.67
CA ASP A 79 7.36 16.84 19.14
C ASP A 79 7.41 17.91 20.23
N ASP A 80 6.30 18.62 20.41
CA ASP A 80 6.07 19.60 21.48
C ASP A 80 5.23 19.03 22.65
N GLY A 81 5.23 17.70 22.83
CA GLY A 81 4.51 16.99 23.88
C GLY A 81 5.12 17.15 25.28
N ARG A 82 4.81 16.21 26.18
CA ARG A 82 5.30 16.23 27.58
C ARG A 82 6.79 15.96 27.74
N GLY A 83 7.43 15.37 26.73
CA GLY A 83 8.79 14.84 26.81
C GLY A 83 8.87 13.47 27.50
N ILE A 84 9.79 12.62 27.04
CA ILE A 84 10.05 11.29 27.65
C ILE A 84 10.47 11.47 29.12
N PRO A 85 9.98 10.63 30.06
CA PRO A 85 10.39 10.71 31.47
C PRO A 85 11.91 10.50 31.65
N VAL A 86 12.56 11.38 32.44
CA VAL A 86 13.99 11.37 32.71
C VAL A 86 14.37 10.86 34.11
N ALA A 87 13.38 10.74 35.01
CA ALA A 87 13.58 10.24 36.37
C ALA A 87 14.12 8.81 36.36
N THR A 88 14.77 8.42 37.47
CA THR A 88 15.25 7.05 37.67
C THR A 88 14.05 6.10 37.81
N HIS A 89 14.02 5.05 36.98
CA HIS A 89 13.03 4.00 37.04
C HIS A 89 13.27 3.06 38.24
N ALA A 90 12.26 2.27 38.61
CA ALA A 90 12.36 1.28 39.71
C ALA A 90 13.51 0.25 39.53
N SER A 91 13.96 0.03 38.30
CA SER A 91 15.12 -0.79 37.95
C SER A 91 16.48 -0.15 38.27
N GLY A 92 16.51 1.12 38.71
CA GLY A 92 17.74 1.82 39.06
C GLY A 92 18.44 2.55 37.91
N ILE A 93 17.88 2.50 36.69
CA ILE A 93 18.42 3.21 35.52
C ILE A 93 17.47 4.32 35.07
N PRO A 94 17.93 5.34 34.31
CA PRO A 94 17.04 6.37 33.77
C PRO A 94 15.87 5.80 32.97
N THR A 95 14.67 6.35 33.14
CA THR A 95 13.49 5.87 32.42
C THR A 95 13.65 5.92 30.90
N VAL A 96 14.35 6.94 30.37
CA VAL A 96 14.67 7.05 28.94
C VAL A 96 15.47 5.83 28.47
N ASP A 97 16.44 5.34 29.27
CA ASP A 97 17.23 4.16 28.92
C ASP A 97 16.38 2.88 28.93
N VAL A 98 15.43 2.75 29.88
CA VAL A 98 14.45 1.64 29.89
C VAL A 98 13.65 1.63 28.59
N VAL A 99 13.12 2.79 28.18
CA VAL A 99 12.28 2.91 26.96
C VAL A 99 13.09 2.62 25.69
N MET A 100 14.36 3.05 25.65
CA MET A 100 15.20 2.92 24.45
C MET A 100 15.92 1.57 24.33
N THR A 101 16.11 0.82 25.44
CA THR A 101 16.94 -0.40 25.44
C THR A 101 16.21 -1.67 25.84
N GLN A 102 15.01 -1.57 26.41
CA GLN A 102 14.26 -2.74 26.83
C GLN A 102 13.04 -2.97 25.95
N LEU A 103 12.86 -4.22 25.51
CA LEU A 103 11.63 -4.63 24.83
C LEU A 103 10.51 -4.76 25.85
N HIS A 104 9.28 -4.46 25.40
CA HIS A 104 8.08 -4.50 26.24
C HIS A 104 8.15 -3.57 27.45
N ALA A 105 8.81 -2.43 27.29
CA ALA A 105 8.86 -1.35 28.26
C ALA A 105 8.16 -0.10 27.73
N GLY A 106 7.26 0.50 28.52
CA GLY A 106 6.59 1.76 28.13
C GLY A 106 5.42 2.08 29.03
N GLY A 107 5.08 3.37 29.12
CA GLY A 107 3.94 3.88 29.91
C GLY A 107 2.57 3.63 29.27
N LYS A 108 2.52 2.89 28.14
CA LYS A 108 1.28 2.61 27.39
C LYS A 108 0.62 1.30 27.83
N PHE A 109 1.23 0.55 28.76
CA PHE A 109 0.65 -0.64 29.36
C PHE A 109 -0.34 -0.32 30.49
N ASP A 110 -0.22 0.87 31.11
CA ASP A 110 -1.14 1.36 32.12
C ASP A 110 -2.08 2.40 31.50
N SER A 111 -3.40 2.16 31.64
CA SER A 111 -4.46 2.95 31.05
C SER A 111 -4.57 4.40 31.54
N ASP A 112 -3.91 4.74 32.66
CA ASP A 112 -4.01 6.08 33.26
C ASP A 112 -3.20 7.15 32.52
N ALA A 113 -2.12 6.76 31.80
CA ALA A 113 -1.25 7.72 31.09
C ALA A 113 -1.65 7.93 29.61
N TYR A 114 -2.18 6.88 28.99
CA TYR A 114 -2.65 6.89 27.60
C TYR A 114 -3.89 6.01 27.47
N ALA A 115 -5.07 6.63 27.50
CA ALA A 115 -6.34 5.91 27.34
C ALA A 115 -6.47 5.24 25.96
N ILE A 116 -5.79 5.79 24.95
CA ILE A 116 -5.78 5.31 23.56
C ILE A 116 -4.38 5.59 23.00
N SER A 117 -3.74 4.59 22.41
CA SER A 117 -2.45 4.76 21.74
C SER A 117 -2.30 3.82 20.54
N GLY A 118 -1.48 4.21 19.55
CA GLY A 118 -1.07 3.36 18.43
C GLY A 118 0.06 2.40 18.80
N GLY A 119 0.93 2.81 19.71
CA GLY A 119 2.07 2.04 20.21
C GLY A 119 1.70 1.04 21.30
N LEU A 120 1.27 -0.17 20.92
CA LEU A 120 0.69 -1.16 21.84
C LEU A 120 1.69 -2.10 22.48
N HIS A 121 2.83 -2.35 21.85
CA HIS A 121 3.72 -3.45 22.22
C HIS A 121 4.90 -3.02 23.09
N GLY A 122 5.13 -1.70 23.26
CA GLY A 122 6.26 -1.17 24.02
C GLY A 122 7.62 -1.57 23.44
N VAL A 123 7.69 -1.77 22.11
CA VAL A 123 8.93 -2.22 21.44
C VAL A 123 9.40 -1.24 20.35
N GLY A 124 8.56 -0.32 19.86
CA GLY A 124 8.83 0.47 18.66
C GLY A 124 10.16 1.21 18.68
N VAL A 125 10.35 2.12 19.62
CA VAL A 125 11.58 2.93 19.67
C VAL A 125 12.82 2.13 20.08
N SER A 126 12.68 1.08 20.89
CA SER A 126 13.80 0.18 21.23
C SER A 126 14.21 -0.66 20.01
N VAL A 127 13.29 -1.00 19.11
CA VAL A 127 13.59 -1.62 17.81
C VAL A 127 14.34 -0.62 16.91
N VAL A 128 13.93 0.66 16.85
CA VAL A 128 14.67 1.70 16.10
C VAL A 128 16.11 1.80 16.63
N ASN A 129 16.29 1.85 17.94
CA ASN A 129 17.63 1.88 18.56
C ASN A 129 18.45 0.62 18.20
N ALA A 130 17.85 -0.56 18.28
CA ALA A 130 18.52 -1.83 17.94
C ALA A 130 19.00 -1.90 16.49
N LEU A 131 18.28 -1.26 15.55
CA LEU A 131 18.54 -1.31 14.12
C LEU A 131 19.25 -0.05 13.58
N SER A 132 19.73 0.80 14.50
CA SER A 132 20.51 2.00 14.19
C SER A 132 21.96 1.85 14.62
N THR A 133 22.88 2.50 13.91
CA THR A 133 24.28 2.64 14.32
C THR A 133 24.42 3.61 15.50
N ARG A 134 23.56 4.65 15.48
CA ARG A 134 23.51 5.72 16.48
C ARG A 134 22.06 6.18 16.64
N LEU A 135 21.68 6.51 17.88
CA LEU A 135 20.42 7.17 18.19
C LEU A 135 20.68 8.23 19.26
N GLU A 136 20.10 9.42 19.07
CA GLU A 136 20.17 10.55 19.97
C GLU A 136 18.80 10.96 20.44
N VAL A 137 18.67 11.28 21.70
CA VAL A 137 17.43 11.78 22.30
C VAL A 137 17.70 13.07 23.03
N GLU A 138 16.98 14.13 22.65
CA GLU A 138 16.91 15.38 23.37
C GLU A 138 15.51 15.50 23.99
N ILE A 139 15.45 15.78 25.28
CA ILE A 139 14.20 15.85 26.04
C ILE A 139 14.12 17.19 26.75
N LYS A 140 12.99 17.87 26.61
CA LYS A 140 12.66 19.09 27.34
C LYS A 140 11.58 18.77 28.33
N ARG A 141 12.00 18.60 29.60
CA ARG A 141 11.10 18.19 30.68
C ARG A 141 11.62 18.61 32.04
N ASP A 142 10.72 18.80 32.97
CA ASP A 142 11.00 19.12 34.37
C ASP A 142 11.88 20.40 34.53
N GLY A 143 11.72 21.35 33.59
CA GLY A 143 12.42 22.65 33.62
C GLY A 143 13.81 22.65 33.03
N TYR A 144 14.27 21.52 32.46
CA TYR A 144 15.61 21.40 31.89
C TYR A 144 15.58 20.70 30.53
N GLU A 145 16.65 20.91 29.76
CA GLU A 145 16.99 20.10 28.60
C GLU A 145 17.82 18.90 29.06
N TRP A 146 17.56 17.74 28.46
CA TRP A 146 18.30 16.52 28.74
C TRP A 146 18.74 15.92 27.42
N SER A 147 19.91 15.29 27.39
CA SER A 147 20.42 14.61 26.20
C SER A 147 20.95 13.22 26.56
N GLN A 148 20.64 12.26 25.72
CA GLN A 148 21.14 10.89 25.79
C GLN A 148 21.53 10.44 24.39
N VAL A 149 22.64 9.71 24.30
CA VAL A 149 23.15 9.16 23.04
C VAL A 149 23.34 7.66 23.22
N TYR A 150 22.95 6.92 22.20
CA TYR A 150 23.14 5.47 22.12
C TYR A 150 24.02 5.17 20.92
N GLU A 151 25.10 4.42 21.13
CA GLU A 151 25.94 3.87 20.07
C GLU A 151 25.82 2.35 20.07
N LYS A 152 25.34 1.78 18.94
CA LYS A 152 25.01 0.35 18.84
C LYS A 152 24.15 -0.14 20.01
N SER A 153 23.15 0.67 20.36
CA SER A 153 22.19 0.44 21.45
C SER A 153 22.72 0.62 22.88
N GLU A 154 24.00 0.94 23.07
CA GLU A 154 24.60 1.17 24.39
C GLU A 154 24.47 2.62 24.79
N PRO A 155 23.91 2.96 25.98
CA PRO A 155 23.77 4.33 26.44
C PRO A 155 25.10 4.93 26.88
N LEU A 156 25.39 6.17 26.41
CA LEU A 156 26.61 6.90 26.82
C LEU A 156 26.44 7.72 28.11
N GLY A 157 25.23 7.77 28.65
CA GLY A 157 24.89 8.45 29.90
C GLY A 157 24.08 9.72 29.71
N LEU A 158 22.97 9.78 30.46
CA LEU A 158 22.02 10.90 30.44
C LEU A 158 22.70 12.18 31.02
N LYS A 159 22.62 13.27 30.26
CA LYS A 159 23.18 14.57 30.63
C LYS A 159 22.10 15.62 30.78
N GLN A 160 22.15 16.36 31.89
CA GLN A 160 21.28 17.51 32.09
C GLN A 160 21.95 18.74 31.44
N GLY A 161 21.18 19.47 30.64
CA GLY A 161 21.59 20.67 29.92
C GLY A 161 21.04 21.96 30.52
N ALA A 162 20.73 22.93 29.67
CA ALA A 162 20.24 24.24 30.04
C ALA A 162 18.81 24.22 30.63
N PRO A 163 18.46 25.21 31.50
CA PRO A 163 17.07 25.41 31.91
C PRO A 163 16.18 25.77 30.71
N THR A 164 14.97 25.19 30.64
CA THR A 164 14.00 25.48 29.59
C THR A 164 12.58 25.52 30.15
N LYS A 165 11.72 26.34 29.52
CA LYS A 165 10.27 26.32 29.79
C LYS A 165 9.49 25.50 28.76
N LYS A 166 10.16 25.05 27.69
CA LYS A 166 9.54 24.22 26.66
C LYS A 166 9.47 22.77 27.11
N THR A 167 8.55 22.04 26.56
CA THR A 167 8.43 20.59 26.69
C THR A 167 8.52 19.92 25.32
N GLY A 168 8.80 18.63 25.29
CA GLY A 168 8.84 17.85 24.06
C GLY A 168 10.02 16.88 24.00
N SER A 169 10.03 16.05 22.99
CA SER A 169 11.12 15.11 22.70
C SER A 169 11.61 15.31 21.28
N THR A 170 12.91 15.13 21.07
CA THR A 170 13.53 15.04 19.75
C THR A 170 14.33 13.76 19.69
N VAL A 171 14.05 12.91 18.71
CA VAL A 171 14.76 11.65 18.48
C VAL A 171 15.43 11.72 17.12
N ARG A 172 16.75 11.51 17.08
CA ARG A 172 17.54 11.38 15.85
C ARG A 172 18.08 9.97 15.76
N PHE A 173 18.04 9.36 14.59
CA PHE A 173 18.59 8.02 14.41
C PHE A 173 19.19 7.82 13.01
N TRP A 174 20.18 6.95 12.92
CA TRP A 174 20.86 6.58 11.68
C TRP A 174 20.77 5.08 11.50
N ALA A 175 20.01 4.64 10.49
CA ALA A 175 19.79 3.24 10.18
C ALA A 175 21.12 2.51 9.92
N ASP A 176 21.24 1.26 10.39
CA ASP A 176 22.46 0.47 10.26
C ASP A 176 22.57 -0.17 8.87
N PRO A 177 23.54 0.24 8.02
CA PRO A 177 23.73 -0.33 6.69
C PRO A 177 24.14 -1.82 6.71
N ALA A 178 24.52 -2.38 7.85
CA ALA A 178 24.75 -3.81 8.00
C ALA A 178 23.45 -4.62 8.14
N VAL A 179 22.32 -3.95 8.41
CA VAL A 179 20.99 -4.57 8.57
C VAL A 179 20.12 -4.35 7.35
N PHE A 180 20.14 -3.14 6.79
CA PHE A 180 19.26 -2.74 5.69
C PHE A 180 19.92 -2.84 4.33
N GLU A 181 19.14 -3.22 3.32
CA GLU A 181 19.58 -3.28 1.91
C GLU A 181 19.88 -1.89 1.34
N THR A 182 19.19 -0.86 1.85
CA THR A 182 19.40 0.57 1.58
C THR A 182 19.16 1.36 2.85
N THR A 183 19.80 2.53 2.96
CA THR A 183 19.56 3.51 4.04
C THR A 183 19.03 4.84 3.49
N GLU A 184 18.59 4.85 2.22
CA GLU A 184 18.02 6.03 1.59
C GLU A 184 16.50 6.06 1.78
N TYR A 185 16.01 7.13 2.41
CA TYR A 185 14.57 7.36 2.62
C TYR A 185 13.96 8.08 1.42
N ASP A 186 12.81 7.60 0.96
CA ASP A 186 12.02 8.26 -0.08
C ASP A 186 11.13 9.35 0.51
N PHE A 187 11.32 10.60 0.07
CA PHE A 187 10.58 11.76 0.57
C PHE A 187 9.07 11.64 0.34
N GLU A 188 8.65 11.16 -0.83
CA GLU A 188 7.23 11.09 -1.19
C GLU A 188 6.50 10.01 -0.38
N THR A 189 7.18 8.90 -0.09
CA THR A 189 6.67 7.84 0.80
C THR A 189 6.48 8.37 2.21
N VAL A 190 7.46 9.13 2.72
CA VAL A 190 7.34 9.77 4.04
C VAL A 190 6.22 10.81 4.05
N ALA A 191 6.18 11.69 3.04
CA ALA A 191 5.18 12.75 2.92
C ALA A 191 3.75 12.21 2.92
N ARG A 192 3.46 11.16 2.13
CA ARG A 192 2.14 10.53 2.07
C ARG A 192 1.67 9.99 3.43
N ARG A 193 2.55 9.30 4.14
CA ARG A 193 2.20 8.74 5.44
C ARG A 193 1.98 9.82 6.49
N LEU A 194 2.80 10.87 6.51
CA LEU A 194 2.62 12.02 7.41
C LEU A 194 1.33 12.79 7.11
N GLN A 195 0.98 12.94 5.83
CA GLN A 195 -0.29 13.53 5.41
C GLN A 195 -1.49 12.73 5.92
N GLU A 196 -1.46 11.41 5.79
CA GLU A 196 -2.50 10.50 6.30
C GLU A 196 -2.65 10.67 7.83
N MET A 197 -1.53 10.69 8.57
CA MET A 197 -1.54 10.91 10.02
C MET A 197 -2.11 12.27 10.41
N ALA A 198 -1.83 13.32 9.64
CA ALA A 198 -2.38 14.65 9.87
C ALA A 198 -3.90 14.72 9.62
N PHE A 199 -4.44 13.99 8.63
CA PHE A 199 -5.89 13.86 8.44
C PHE A 199 -6.58 13.14 9.60
N LEU A 200 -5.94 12.09 10.14
CA LEU A 200 -6.49 11.28 11.23
C LEU A 200 -6.46 11.99 12.59
N ASN A 201 -5.60 13.00 12.73
CA ASN A 201 -5.41 13.76 13.98
C ASN A 201 -5.77 15.23 13.78
N LYS A 202 -7.06 15.52 13.83
CA LYS A 202 -7.63 16.84 13.62
C LYS A 202 -6.90 17.92 14.41
N GLY A 203 -6.35 18.92 13.70
CA GLY A 203 -5.65 20.07 14.30
C GLY A 203 -4.17 19.84 14.58
N LEU A 204 -3.63 18.62 14.40
CA LEU A 204 -2.20 18.36 14.45
C LEU A 204 -1.52 18.99 13.24
N THR A 205 -0.38 19.66 13.47
CA THR A 205 0.50 20.13 12.41
C THR A 205 1.70 19.22 12.29
N ILE A 206 1.95 18.68 11.09
CA ILE A 206 3.13 17.86 10.81
C ILE A 206 3.95 18.56 9.72
N ASN A 207 5.21 18.84 10.01
CA ASN A 207 6.16 19.42 9.07
C ASN A 207 7.15 18.35 8.62
N LEU A 208 7.39 18.23 7.32
CA LEU A 208 8.42 17.39 6.74
C LEU A 208 9.43 18.24 6.01
N THR A 209 10.72 18.04 6.30
CA THR A 209 11.83 18.76 5.68
C THR A 209 12.87 17.77 5.16
N ASP A 210 13.40 17.99 3.97
CA ASP A 210 14.48 17.20 3.37
C ASP A 210 15.72 18.08 3.18
N GLU A 211 16.74 17.86 4.01
CA GLU A 211 18.01 18.59 3.96
C GLU A 211 19.03 17.97 3.00
N ARG A 212 18.72 16.78 2.41
CA ARG A 212 19.62 16.05 1.50
C ARG A 212 19.68 16.62 0.09
N VAL A 213 18.75 17.52 -0.27
CA VAL A 213 18.56 18.01 -1.65
C VAL A 213 19.55 19.12 -1.95
N THR A 214 20.41 18.91 -2.94
CA THR A 214 21.34 19.90 -3.47
C THR A 214 20.66 20.89 -4.43
N GLN A 215 21.27 22.07 -4.64
CA GLN A 215 20.72 23.27 -5.29
C GLN A 215 20.07 23.11 -6.67
N ASP A 216 20.30 22.01 -7.40
CA ASP A 216 19.84 21.82 -8.77
C ASP A 216 18.44 21.15 -8.89
N GLU A 217 17.83 20.71 -7.78
CA GLU A 217 16.58 19.93 -7.77
C GLU A 217 15.38 20.65 -7.11
N VAL A 218 15.50 21.92 -6.77
CA VAL A 218 14.44 22.61 -6.02
C VAL A 218 13.32 23.06 -6.94
N VAL A 219 12.22 22.34 -6.95
CA VAL A 219 10.92 22.82 -7.42
C VAL A 219 10.11 23.27 -6.20
N ASP A 220 9.80 24.58 -6.11
CA ASP A 220 8.93 25.15 -5.10
C ASP A 220 7.55 24.48 -5.14
N GLU A 221 7.24 23.57 -4.24
CA GLU A 221 5.88 23.14 -3.94
C GLU A 221 5.57 23.36 -2.45
N VAL A 222 5.10 24.58 -2.15
CA VAL A 222 4.25 24.76 -0.98
C VAL A 222 2.86 24.25 -1.36
N VAL A 223 2.60 22.98 -1.12
CA VAL A 223 1.24 22.43 -1.23
C VAL A 223 0.55 22.68 0.10
N SER A 224 0.01 23.90 0.26
CA SER A 224 -1.07 24.13 1.20
C SER A 224 -2.38 23.81 0.46
N ASP A 225 -3.02 22.72 0.77
CA ASP A 225 -4.37 22.36 0.26
C ASP A 225 -5.48 23.28 0.86
N VAL A 226 -5.08 24.36 1.53
CA VAL A 226 -5.98 25.44 1.95
C VAL A 226 -5.99 26.46 0.82
N ALA A 227 -7.18 26.71 0.26
CA ALA A 227 -7.38 27.74 -0.75
C ALA A 227 -7.04 29.13 -0.18
N GLU A 228 -5.76 29.50 -0.20
CA GLU A 228 -5.32 30.88 0.05
C GLU A 228 -5.56 31.71 -1.21
N ALA A 229 -6.04 32.93 -1.00
CA ALA A 229 -6.18 33.93 -2.03
C ALA A 229 -4.82 34.19 -2.73
N PRO A 230 -4.78 34.46 -4.04
CA PRO A 230 -3.53 34.60 -4.77
C PRO A 230 -2.67 35.72 -4.19
N LYS A 231 -1.47 35.37 -3.70
CA LYS A 231 -0.47 36.33 -3.21
C LYS A 231 -0.07 37.31 -4.31
N SER A 232 0.17 38.55 -3.94
CA SER A 232 0.58 39.62 -4.86
C SER A 232 1.99 39.41 -5.42
N ALA A 233 2.30 40.00 -6.58
CA ALA A 233 3.59 39.88 -7.24
C ALA A 233 4.78 40.41 -6.38
N SER A 234 4.51 41.28 -5.41
CA SER A 234 5.51 41.84 -4.48
C SER A 234 5.88 40.86 -3.34
N GLU A 235 4.96 39.99 -2.93
CA GLU A 235 5.23 38.96 -1.92
C GLU A 235 6.03 37.79 -2.50
N ARG A 236 5.83 37.46 -3.79
CA ARG A 236 6.65 36.46 -4.50
C ARG A 236 8.09 36.89 -4.74
N ALA A 237 8.35 38.20 -4.86
CA ALA A 237 9.68 38.74 -5.05
C ALA A 237 10.52 38.79 -3.76
N ALA A 238 9.89 38.82 -2.58
CA ALA A 238 10.58 38.83 -1.29
C ALA A 238 11.05 37.43 -0.86
N GLU A 239 10.43 36.34 -1.35
CA GLU A 239 10.82 34.95 -1.08
C GLU A 239 12.02 34.47 -1.92
N SER A 240 12.45 35.23 -2.95
CA SER A 240 13.49 34.81 -3.90
C SER A 240 14.93 35.09 -3.48
N THR A 241 15.19 35.60 -2.27
CA THR A 241 16.54 36.03 -1.82
C THR A 241 17.11 35.27 -0.61
N ALA A 242 16.52 34.12 -0.22
CA ALA A 242 17.07 33.29 0.85
C ALA A 242 18.06 32.24 0.30
N PRO A 243 19.28 32.10 0.85
CA PRO A 243 20.20 31.03 0.48
C PRO A 243 19.73 29.72 1.10
N HIS A 244 19.74 28.64 0.31
CA HIS A 244 19.34 27.27 0.61
C HIS A 244 17.82 27.04 0.65
N LYS A 245 17.23 26.72 -0.51
CA LYS A 245 15.87 26.19 -0.59
C LYS A 245 15.90 24.70 -0.25
N VAL A 246 15.43 24.37 0.93
CA VAL A 246 15.22 23.01 1.41
C VAL A 246 13.83 22.54 0.99
N LYS A 247 13.68 21.30 0.50
CA LYS A 247 12.36 20.74 0.17
C LYS A 247 11.57 20.55 1.46
N SER A 248 10.40 21.20 1.60
CA SER A 248 9.56 21.08 2.79
C SER A 248 8.09 21.02 2.46
N ARG A 249 7.32 20.30 3.29
CA ARG A 249 5.85 20.23 3.24
C ARG A 249 5.27 20.35 4.65
N THR A 250 4.17 21.08 4.78
CA THR A 250 3.40 21.20 6.02
C THR A 250 2.02 20.60 5.81
N PHE A 251 1.62 19.71 6.71
CA PHE A 251 0.32 19.07 6.73
C PHE A 251 -0.47 19.55 7.94
N HIS A 252 -1.60 20.20 7.70
CA HIS A 252 -2.49 20.68 8.75
C HIS A 252 -3.93 20.66 8.24
N TYR A 253 -4.76 19.81 8.83
CA TYR A 253 -6.13 19.59 8.38
C TYR A 253 -7.15 19.83 9.51
N PRO A 254 -7.66 21.06 9.64
CA PRO A 254 -8.65 21.40 10.69
C PRO A 254 -9.96 20.62 10.57
N GLY A 255 -10.33 20.17 9.36
CA GLY A 255 -11.49 19.35 9.09
C GLY A 255 -11.29 17.85 9.36
N GLY A 256 -10.04 17.39 9.58
CA GLY A 256 -9.74 15.99 9.87
C GLY A 256 -10.23 15.04 8.77
N LEU A 257 -11.06 14.05 9.10
CA LEU A 257 -11.56 13.06 8.13
C LEU A 257 -12.40 13.68 7.00
N VAL A 258 -13.07 14.81 7.25
CA VAL A 258 -13.80 15.55 6.21
C VAL A 258 -12.82 16.03 5.11
N ASP A 259 -11.67 16.56 5.52
CA ASP A 259 -10.65 17.01 4.58
C ASP A 259 -10.00 15.82 3.88
N PHE A 260 -9.86 14.68 4.55
CA PHE A 260 -9.38 13.44 3.93
C PHE A 260 -10.32 12.95 2.82
N VAL A 261 -11.64 12.95 3.06
CA VAL A 261 -12.64 12.58 2.03
C VAL A 261 -12.61 13.57 0.85
N LYS A 262 -12.46 14.87 1.12
CA LYS A 262 -12.26 15.88 0.04
C LYS A 262 -11.01 15.57 -0.78
N HIS A 263 -9.92 15.22 -0.10
CA HIS A 263 -8.66 14.85 -0.76
C HIS A 263 -8.83 13.61 -1.66
N ILE A 264 -9.46 12.53 -1.17
CA ILE A 264 -9.78 11.33 -1.97
C ILE A 264 -10.66 11.65 -3.18
N ASN A 265 -11.61 12.57 -3.03
CA ASN A 265 -12.53 12.95 -4.08
C ASN A 265 -12.03 14.10 -4.97
N ARG A 266 -10.83 14.64 -4.74
CA ARG A 266 -10.29 15.79 -5.48
C ARG A 266 -10.30 15.58 -7.00
N THR A 267 -10.00 14.36 -7.43
CA THR A 267 -9.97 13.96 -8.85
C THR A 267 -11.23 13.22 -9.30
N LYS A 268 -12.23 13.08 -8.40
CA LYS A 268 -13.47 12.35 -8.65
C LYS A 268 -14.66 13.33 -8.51
N ASN A 269 -15.58 13.33 -9.47
CA ASN A 269 -16.73 14.22 -9.43
C ASN A 269 -17.72 13.77 -8.35
N ALA A 270 -17.84 14.50 -7.25
CA ALA A 270 -18.83 14.23 -6.21
C ALA A 270 -20.26 14.41 -6.78
N ILE A 271 -21.17 13.48 -6.44
CA ILE A 271 -22.56 13.52 -6.93
C ILE A 271 -23.50 14.32 -6.00
N HIS A 272 -23.03 14.72 -4.84
CA HIS A 272 -23.70 15.58 -3.88
C HIS A 272 -22.68 16.47 -3.16
N SER A 273 -23.13 17.63 -2.67
CA SER A 273 -22.23 18.65 -2.13
C SER A 273 -21.83 18.41 -0.66
N SER A 274 -22.71 17.79 0.12
CA SER A 274 -22.47 17.53 1.54
C SER A 274 -21.53 16.34 1.74
N ILE A 275 -20.62 16.43 2.71
CA ILE A 275 -19.88 15.26 3.19
C ILE A 275 -20.66 14.74 4.39
N VAL A 276 -20.94 13.44 4.40
CA VAL A 276 -21.52 12.76 5.55
C VAL A 276 -20.42 12.59 6.59
N ASP A 277 -20.52 13.23 7.74
CA ASP A 277 -19.56 13.08 8.83
C ASP A 277 -20.30 12.90 10.15
N PHE A 278 -19.80 12.02 10.98
CA PHE A 278 -20.30 11.77 12.31
C PHE A 278 -19.30 11.03 13.17
N SER A 279 -19.49 11.15 14.47
CA SER A 279 -18.70 10.44 15.47
C SER A 279 -19.60 9.79 16.53
N GLY A 280 -19.06 8.81 17.22
CA GLY A 280 -19.72 8.16 18.36
C GLY A 280 -18.70 7.75 19.41
N LYS A 281 -19.10 7.83 20.68
CA LYS A 281 -18.29 7.42 21.83
C LYS A 281 -19.01 6.31 22.59
N GLY A 282 -18.25 5.34 23.04
CA GLY A 282 -18.69 4.24 23.90
C GLY A 282 -17.66 3.98 24.99
N THR A 283 -17.91 2.97 25.81
CA THR A 283 -16.95 2.60 26.87
C THR A 283 -15.72 1.98 26.25
N GLY A 284 -14.58 2.69 26.25
CA GLY A 284 -13.32 2.25 25.67
C GLY A 284 -13.26 2.28 24.14
N HIS A 285 -14.25 2.84 23.46
CA HIS A 285 -14.29 2.91 22.00
C HIS A 285 -14.78 4.27 21.52
N GLU A 286 -14.12 4.80 20.50
CA GLU A 286 -14.61 5.95 19.75
C GLU A 286 -14.58 5.60 18.26
N VAL A 287 -15.51 6.14 17.49
CA VAL A 287 -15.53 6.04 16.03
C VAL A 287 -15.77 7.40 15.43
N GLU A 288 -15.03 7.71 14.38
CA GLU A 288 -15.25 8.87 13.52
C GLU A 288 -15.29 8.38 12.08
N ILE A 289 -16.30 8.82 11.33
CA ILE A 289 -16.51 8.40 9.95
C ILE A 289 -16.81 9.64 9.11
N ALA A 290 -16.15 9.76 7.97
CA ALA A 290 -16.52 10.71 6.94
C ALA A 290 -16.67 9.97 5.61
N MET A 291 -17.66 10.37 4.77
CA MET A 291 -17.87 9.76 3.47
C MET A 291 -18.63 10.64 2.49
N GLN A 292 -18.44 10.39 1.21
CA GLN A 292 -19.14 11.06 0.12
C GLN A 292 -19.16 10.17 -1.12
N TRP A 293 -20.26 10.20 -1.87
CA TRP A 293 -20.33 9.49 -3.15
C TRP A 293 -19.89 10.38 -4.31
N ASN A 294 -19.21 9.77 -5.26
CA ASN A 294 -18.74 10.39 -6.50
C ASN A 294 -19.29 9.67 -7.73
N ALA A 295 -19.04 10.21 -8.92
CA ALA A 295 -19.53 9.66 -10.18
C ALA A 295 -18.81 8.38 -10.63
N GLY A 296 -17.72 7.99 -9.97
CA GLY A 296 -16.95 6.78 -10.27
C GLY A 296 -17.71 5.49 -10.03
N TYR A 297 -17.12 4.39 -10.43
CA TYR A 297 -17.70 3.05 -10.32
C TYR A 297 -17.03 2.18 -9.26
N SER A 298 -15.89 2.61 -8.73
CA SER A 298 -15.12 1.90 -7.71
C SER A 298 -15.36 2.50 -6.33
N GLU A 299 -15.32 1.67 -5.29
CA GLU A 299 -15.30 2.14 -3.90
C GLU A 299 -13.86 2.49 -3.47
N SER A 300 -13.73 3.46 -2.57
CA SER A 300 -12.50 3.87 -1.90
C SER A 300 -12.78 3.94 -0.41
N VAL A 301 -12.72 2.80 0.28
CA VAL A 301 -12.97 2.70 1.72
C VAL A 301 -11.64 2.49 2.44
N HIS A 302 -11.27 3.44 3.30
CA HIS A 302 -10.04 3.44 4.07
C HIS A 302 -10.37 3.29 5.54
N THR A 303 -9.68 2.36 6.23
CA THR A 303 -10.00 2.01 7.60
C THR A 303 -8.78 2.10 8.50
N PHE A 304 -8.97 2.64 9.69
CA PHE A 304 -7.92 2.91 10.65
C PHE A 304 -8.35 2.49 12.05
N ALA A 305 -7.42 1.95 12.82
CA ALA A 305 -7.58 1.68 14.25
C ALA A 305 -6.41 2.28 15.01
N ASN A 306 -6.66 3.23 15.92
CA ASN A 306 -5.65 4.00 16.64
C ASN A 306 -4.58 4.60 15.70
N THR A 307 -5.01 5.26 14.62
CA THR A 307 -4.19 5.83 13.54
C THR A 307 -3.45 4.83 12.63
N ILE A 308 -3.50 3.54 12.95
CA ILE A 308 -2.87 2.48 12.15
C ILE A 308 -3.79 2.12 10.98
N ASN A 309 -3.23 2.09 9.78
CA ASN A 309 -3.96 1.69 8.58
C ASN A 309 -4.25 0.18 8.59
N THR A 310 -5.53 -0.17 8.65
CA THR A 310 -6.00 -1.56 8.61
C THR A 310 -6.43 -1.92 7.18
N HIS A 311 -5.46 -2.03 6.28
CA HIS A 311 -5.73 -2.21 4.85
C HIS A 311 -6.45 -3.54 4.52
N GLU A 312 -6.41 -4.55 5.40
CA GLU A 312 -7.22 -5.76 5.30
C GLU A 312 -8.60 -5.61 6.00
N GLY A 313 -8.95 -4.38 6.44
CA GLY A 313 -10.21 -4.09 7.11
C GLY A 313 -10.28 -4.60 8.53
N GLY A 314 -11.39 -5.23 8.86
CA GLY A 314 -11.66 -5.80 10.18
C GLY A 314 -13.07 -5.49 10.69
N THR A 315 -13.28 -5.73 11.99
CA THR A 315 -14.60 -5.65 12.61
C THR A 315 -15.26 -4.29 12.48
N HIS A 316 -14.51 -3.19 12.50
CA HIS A 316 -15.03 -1.83 12.31
C HIS A 316 -15.57 -1.62 10.89
N GLU A 317 -14.86 -2.10 9.88
CA GLU A 317 -15.34 -2.06 8.50
C GLU A 317 -16.56 -2.94 8.28
N GLU A 318 -16.57 -4.14 8.85
CA GLU A 318 -17.73 -5.04 8.77
C GLU A 318 -18.99 -4.41 9.41
N GLY A 319 -18.82 -3.74 10.56
CA GLY A 319 -19.90 -3.00 11.22
C GLY A 319 -20.46 -1.88 10.34
N PHE A 320 -19.57 -1.07 9.75
CA PHE A 320 -19.93 0.01 8.83
C PHE A 320 -20.66 -0.53 7.58
N ARG A 321 -20.08 -1.52 6.87
CA ARG A 321 -20.66 -2.11 5.65
C ARG A 321 -22.04 -2.69 5.89
N SER A 322 -22.24 -3.36 7.03
CA SER A 322 -23.52 -3.93 7.43
C SER A 322 -24.58 -2.85 7.69
N ALA A 323 -24.22 -1.82 8.48
CA ALA A 323 -25.11 -0.71 8.79
C ALA A 323 -25.51 0.09 7.55
N LEU A 324 -24.52 0.47 6.72
CA LEU A 324 -24.76 1.23 5.50
C LEU A 324 -25.73 0.49 4.58
N THR A 325 -25.52 -0.80 4.37
CA THR A 325 -26.39 -1.63 3.53
C THR A 325 -27.82 -1.69 4.08
N SER A 326 -27.96 -1.85 5.38
CA SER A 326 -29.27 -1.91 6.06
C SER A 326 -30.03 -0.60 5.94
N VAL A 327 -29.37 0.52 6.28
CA VAL A 327 -30.00 1.86 6.31
C VAL A 327 -30.43 2.29 4.92
N VAL A 328 -29.56 2.14 3.91
CA VAL A 328 -29.89 2.54 2.54
C VAL A 328 -31.05 1.73 1.98
N ASN A 329 -31.07 0.41 2.19
CA ASN A 329 -32.19 -0.44 1.75
C ASN A 329 -33.51 -0.04 2.44
N LYS A 330 -33.49 0.22 3.76
CA LYS A 330 -34.66 0.67 4.51
C LYS A 330 -35.17 1.99 3.95
N TYR A 331 -34.29 2.99 3.84
CA TYR A 331 -34.65 4.32 3.31
C TYR A 331 -35.22 4.24 1.88
N ALA A 332 -34.59 3.43 1.02
CA ALA A 332 -35.03 3.26 -0.37
C ALA A 332 -36.46 2.68 -0.47
N LYS A 333 -36.84 1.75 0.42
CA LYS A 333 -38.18 1.18 0.50
C LYS A 333 -39.17 2.18 1.10
N ASP A 334 -38.84 2.79 2.24
CA ASP A 334 -39.70 3.73 2.94
C ASP A 334 -40.07 4.95 2.05
N ARG A 335 -39.13 5.40 1.24
CA ARG A 335 -39.32 6.50 0.26
C ARG A 335 -39.83 6.03 -1.11
N LYS A 336 -40.13 4.73 -1.28
CA LYS A 336 -40.61 4.13 -2.56
C LYS A 336 -39.68 4.35 -3.75
N LEU A 337 -38.38 4.52 -3.50
CA LEU A 337 -37.33 4.60 -4.52
C LEU A 337 -36.99 3.19 -5.05
N LEU A 338 -37.23 2.17 -4.25
CA LEU A 338 -37.16 0.76 -4.60
C LEU A 338 -38.58 0.17 -4.44
N LYS A 339 -39.04 -0.57 -5.44
CA LYS A 339 -40.38 -1.20 -5.36
C LYS A 339 -40.34 -2.42 -4.46
N ASP A 340 -41.46 -2.75 -3.81
CA ASP A 340 -41.54 -3.89 -2.88
C ASP A 340 -41.18 -5.25 -3.55
N LYS A 341 -41.37 -5.35 -4.87
CA LYS A 341 -41.06 -6.55 -5.66
C LYS A 341 -39.60 -6.59 -6.13
N ASP A 342 -38.86 -5.49 -6.05
CA ASP A 342 -37.46 -5.43 -6.46
C ASP A 342 -36.58 -6.08 -5.38
N PRO A 343 -35.52 -6.79 -5.76
CA PRO A 343 -34.58 -7.33 -4.79
C PRO A 343 -33.89 -6.20 -4.04
N ASN A 344 -33.45 -6.46 -2.82
CA ASN A 344 -32.64 -5.52 -2.07
C ASN A 344 -31.37 -5.15 -2.83
N LEU A 345 -30.90 -3.94 -2.65
CA LEU A 345 -29.59 -3.48 -3.10
C LEU A 345 -28.51 -4.27 -2.35
N THR A 346 -27.50 -4.74 -3.07
CA THR A 346 -26.32 -5.35 -2.44
C THR A 346 -25.38 -4.28 -1.87
N GLY A 347 -24.45 -4.69 -1.01
CA GLY A 347 -23.42 -3.79 -0.51
C GLY A 347 -22.65 -3.10 -1.62
N ASP A 348 -22.24 -3.86 -2.66
CA ASP A 348 -21.52 -3.32 -3.83
C ASP A 348 -22.33 -2.28 -4.61
N ASP A 349 -23.65 -2.50 -4.78
CA ASP A 349 -24.51 -1.51 -5.45
C ASP A 349 -24.52 -0.17 -4.71
N ILE A 350 -24.50 -0.22 -3.38
CA ILE A 350 -24.57 0.96 -2.52
C ILE A 350 -23.20 1.66 -2.42
N ARG A 351 -22.11 0.90 -2.43
CA ARG A 351 -20.76 1.43 -2.31
C ARG A 351 -20.14 1.85 -3.65
N GLU A 352 -20.82 1.64 -4.78
CA GLU A 352 -20.35 2.13 -6.07
C GLU A 352 -20.14 3.66 -6.04
N GLY A 353 -18.87 4.07 -6.22
CA GLY A 353 -18.44 5.48 -6.14
C GLY A 353 -18.39 6.05 -4.72
N LEU A 354 -18.43 5.22 -3.68
CA LEU A 354 -18.26 5.66 -2.30
C LEU A 354 -16.79 5.93 -1.98
N ALA A 355 -16.46 7.12 -1.50
CA ALA A 355 -15.23 7.43 -0.79
C ALA A 355 -15.57 7.54 0.71
N ALA A 356 -14.94 6.72 1.54
CA ALA A 356 -15.21 6.69 2.98
C ALA A 356 -13.92 6.47 3.78
N VAL A 357 -13.83 7.15 4.91
CA VAL A 357 -12.76 6.97 5.89
C VAL A 357 -13.42 6.60 7.22
N ILE A 358 -12.98 5.48 7.80
CA ILE A 358 -13.48 4.96 9.07
C ILE A 358 -12.30 4.91 10.04
N SER A 359 -12.31 5.73 11.07
CA SER A 359 -11.28 5.75 12.10
C SER A 359 -11.92 5.33 13.44
N VAL A 360 -11.37 4.28 14.04
CA VAL A 360 -11.76 3.87 15.39
C VAL A 360 -10.60 4.06 16.35
N LYS A 361 -10.94 4.47 17.57
CA LYS A 361 -10.04 4.53 18.70
C LYS A 361 -10.50 3.49 19.72
N VAL A 362 -9.61 2.56 20.05
CA VAL A 362 -9.91 1.42 20.92
C VAL A 362 -8.84 1.36 22.00
N SER A 363 -9.25 1.25 23.27
CA SER A 363 -8.29 1.21 24.39
C SER A 363 -7.45 -0.06 24.38
N GLU A 364 -8.03 -1.21 24.00
CA GLU A 364 -7.35 -2.50 23.92
C GLU A 364 -7.54 -3.14 22.53
N PRO A 365 -6.89 -2.61 21.47
CA PRO A 365 -7.08 -3.14 20.13
C PRO A 365 -6.40 -4.51 19.96
N GLN A 366 -7.14 -5.43 19.34
CA GLN A 366 -6.66 -6.75 18.97
C GLN A 366 -6.51 -6.81 17.45
N PHE A 367 -5.28 -7.02 16.99
CA PHE A 367 -4.98 -7.13 15.57
C PHE A 367 -4.69 -8.58 15.18
N GLU A 368 -5.06 -8.94 13.95
CA GLU A 368 -4.62 -10.19 13.34
C GLU A 368 -3.17 -10.00 12.85
N GLY A 369 -2.20 -10.57 13.59
CA GLY A 369 -0.78 -10.54 13.24
C GLY A 369 -0.02 -9.28 13.68
N GLN A 370 1.33 -9.36 13.58
CA GLN A 370 2.26 -8.32 14.03
C GLN A 370 2.20 -7.05 13.19
N THR A 371 1.84 -7.16 11.92
CA THR A 371 1.76 -6.03 10.98
C THR A 371 0.52 -5.16 11.17
N LYS A 372 -0.38 -5.55 12.10
CA LYS A 372 -1.58 -4.79 12.49
C LYS A 372 -2.53 -4.45 11.33
N THR A 373 -2.57 -5.29 10.30
CA THR A 373 -3.29 -5.03 9.05
C THR A 373 -4.80 -5.17 9.15
N LYS A 374 -5.29 -5.88 10.17
CA LYS A 374 -6.72 -6.18 10.37
C LYS A 374 -7.10 -6.12 11.84
N LEU A 375 -8.20 -5.41 12.15
CA LEU A 375 -8.75 -5.31 13.50
C LEU A 375 -9.69 -6.48 13.80
N GLY A 376 -9.45 -7.17 14.96
CA GLY A 376 -10.18 -8.38 15.37
C GLY A 376 -11.24 -8.19 16.46
N ASN A 377 -11.29 -7.05 17.16
CA ASN A 377 -12.20 -6.78 18.28
C ASN A 377 -13.68 -6.96 17.90
N THR A 378 -14.34 -8.00 18.39
CA THR A 378 -15.74 -8.30 18.02
C THR A 378 -16.74 -7.28 18.53
N GLU A 379 -16.50 -6.68 19.70
CA GLU A 379 -17.31 -5.63 20.30
C GLU A 379 -17.33 -4.35 19.46
N VAL A 380 -16.22 -4.04 18.77
CA VAL A 380 -16.13 -2.87 17.88
C VAL A 380 -17.09 -2.97 16.71
N LYS A 381 -17.33 -4.16 16.17
CA LYS A 381 -18.31 -4.38 15.09
C LYS A 381 -19.70 -3.91 15.49
N SER A 382 -20.15 -4.39 16.64
CA SER A 382 -21.50 -4.04 17.17
C SER A 382 -21.62 -2.56 17.51
N PHE A 383 -20.56 -1.97 18.08
CA PHE A 383 -20.49 -0.56 18.40
C PHE A 383 -20.58 0.31 17.14
N VAL A 384 -19.71 0.08 16.15
CA VAL A 384 -19.69 0.81 14.89
C VAL A 384 -21.03 0.65 14.16
N GLN A 385 -21.55 -0.58 14.09
CA GLN A 385 -22.85 -0.84 13.46
C GLN A 385 -23.99 -0.05 14.10
N LYS A 386 -24.02 0.04 15.44
CA LYS A 386 -25.02 0.82 16.16
C LYS A 386 -24.91 2.31 15.83
N VAL A 387 -23.71 2.90 15.99
CA VAL A 387 -23.48 4.32 15.71
C VAL A 387 -23.84 4.66 14.26
N CYS A 388 -23.39 3.83 13.30
CA CYS A 388 -23.71 4.02 11.89
C CYS A 388 -25.21 3.94 11.62
N ASN A 389 -25.94 2.97 12.19
CA ASN A 389 -27.39 2.87 12.01
C ASN A 389 -28.11 4.13 12.47
N GLU A 390 -27.77 4.66 13.66
CA GLU A 390 -28.37 5.86 14.22
C GLU A 390 -28.03 7.10 13.37
N GLN A 391 -26.77 7.36 13.13
CA GLN A 391 -26.29 8.57 12.47
C GLN A 391 -26.64 8.61 10.97
N LEU A 392 -26.50 7.49 10.26
CA LEU A 392 -26.87 7.42 8.85
C LEU A 392 -28.38 7.57 8.65
N THR A 393 -29.21 6.94 9.51
CA THR A 393 -30.67 7.14 9.45
C THR A 393 -31.02 8.62 9.59
N HIS A 394 -30.41 9.27 10.56
CA HIS A 394 -30.64 10.71 10.78
C HIS A 394 -30.19 11.54 9.55
N TRP A 395 -28.99 11.27 9.01
CA TRP A 395 -28.48 12.00 7.85
C TRP A 395 -29.37 11.82 6.61
N PHE A 396 -29.80 10.56 6.32
CA PHE A 396 -30.66 10.27 5.17
C PHE A 396 -32.03 10.95 5.29
N GLU A 397 -32.57 11.10 6.51
CA GLU A 397 -33.81 11.79 6.75
C GLU A 397 -33.67 13.32 6.67
N ALA A 398 -32.57 13.86 7.17
CA ALA A 398 -32.27 15.30 7.17
C ALA A 398 -31.90 15.85 5.79
N ASN A 399 -31.34 15.01 4.90
CA ASN A 399 -30.84 15.42 3.59
C ASN A 399 -31.54 14.68 2.41
N PRO A 400 -32.85 14.87 2.21
CA PRO A 400 -33.65 14.08 1.28
C PRO A 400 -33.22 14.22 -0.18
N THR A 401 -32.67 15.37 -0.58
CA THR A 401 -32.17 15.61 -1.94
C THR A 401 -30.93 14.78 -2.22
N ASP A 402 -29.91 14.86 -1.37
CA ASP A 402 -28.65 14.13 -1.52
C ASP A 402 -28.90 12.62 -1.36
N SER A 403 -29.72 12.24 -0.41
CA SER A 403 -30.13 10.84 -0.18
C SER A 403 -30.79 10.22 -1.40
N LYS A 404 -31.64 10.97 -2.11
CA LYS A 404 -32.27 10.51 -3.36
C LYS A 404 -31.25 10.30 -4.46
N VAL A 405 -30.26 11.18 -4.57
CA VAL A 405 -29.16 11.04 -5.56
C VAL A 405 -28.36 9.77 -5.27
N VAL A 406 -27.96 9.54 -4.02
CA VAL A 406 -27.22 8.35 -3.57
C VAL A 406 -28.00 7.07 -3.87
N VAL A 407 -29.27 7.01 -3.45
CA VAL A 407 -30.12 5.82 -3.68
C VAL A 407 -30.34 5.57 -5.17
N ASN A 408 -30.58 6.61 -5.98
CA ASN A 408 -30.74 6.44 -7.43
C ASN A 408 -29.47 5.89 -8.09
N LYS A 409 -28.29 6.31 -7.64
CA LYS A 409 -27.02 5.72 -8.10
C LYS A 409 -26.96 4.23 -7.75
N ALA A 410 -27.24 3.87 -6.52
CA ALA A 410 -27.25 2.46 -6.09
C ALA A 410 -28.28 1.61 -6.86
N VAL A 411 -29.50 2.14 -7.11
CA VAL A 411 -30.51 1.47 -7.95
C VAL A 411 -30.02 1.28 -9.39
N SER A 412 -29.35 2.29 -9.95
CA SER A 412 -28.77 2.18 -11.30
C SER A 412 -27.66 1.11 -11.36
N SER A 413 -26.81 1.03 -10.32
CA SER A 413 -25.79 0.00 -10.19
C SER A 413 -26.43 -1.41 -10.12
N ALA A 414 -27.45 -1.59 -9.28
CA ALA A 414 -28.19 -2.84 -9.17
C ALA A 414 -28.81 -3.29 -10.48
N GLN A 415 -29.43 -2.36 -11.24
CA GLN A 415 -29.99 -2.65 -12.56
C GLN A 415 -28.92 -3.10 -13.55
N ALA A 416 -27.74 -2.45 -13.54
CA ALA A 416 -26.62 -2.82 -14.37
C ALA A 416 -26.10 -4.23 -14.04
N ARG A 417 -25.93 -4.54 -12.75
CA ARG A 417 -25.49 -5.84 -12.27
C ARG A 417 -26.48 -6.95 -12.68
N ILE A 418 -27.79 -6.72 -12.50
CA ILE A 418 -28.83 -7.67 -12.89
C ILE A 418 -28.83 -7.89 -14.40
N ALA A 419 -28.70 -6.83 -15.20
CA ALA A 419 -28.62 -6.94 -16.66
C ALA A 419 -27.38 -7.73 -17.11
N ALA A 420 -26.23 -7.48 -16.47
CA ALA A 420 -24.99 -8.21 -16.73
C ALA A 420 -25.09 -9.71 -16.37
N ARG A 421 -25.73 -10.03 -15.23
CA ARG A 421 -25.98 -11.42 -14.82
C ARG A 421 -26.90 -12.15 -15.83
N LYS A 422 -28.00 -11.52 -16.26
CA LYS A 422 -28.89 -12.10 -17.29
C LYS A 422 -28.15 -12.32 -18.61
N ALA A 423 -27.32 -11.38 -19.03
CA ALA A 423 -26.53 -11.54 -20.25
C ALA A 423 -25.55 -12.74 -20.16
N ARG A 424 -24.89 -12.93 -19.00
CA ARG A 424 -24.03 -14.09 -18.73
C ARG A 424 -24.81 -15.41 -18.76
N GLU A 425 -25.98 -15.48 -18.14
CA GLU A 425 -26.82 -16.67 -18.13
C GLU A 425 -27.26 -17.07 -19.56
N LEU A 426 -27.59 -16.09 -20.41
CA LEU A 426 -27.93 -16.33 -21.81
C LEU A 426 -26.73 -16.87 -22.61
N VAL A 427 -25.53 -16.36 -22.38
CA VAL A 427 -24.29 -16.88 -23.01
C VAL A 427 -23.99 -18.29 -22.49
N ARG A 428 -24.08 -18.52 -21.18
CA ARG A 428 -23.85 -19.82 -20.55
C ARG A 428 -24.85 -20.91 -21.04
N ARG A 429 -26.13 -20.55 -21.28
CA ARG A 429 -27.12 -21.47 -21.87
C ARG A 429 -26.80 -21.80 -23.33
N LYS A 430 -26.18 -20.88 -24.08
CA LYS A 430 -25.71 -21.15 -25.46
C LYS A 430 -24.46 -22.03 -25.51
N SER A 431 -23.60 -21.99 -24.50
CA SER A 431 -22.38 -22.80 -24.42
C SER A 431 -22.56 -24.08 -23.57
N ALA A 432 -23.76 -24.41 -23.08
CA ALA A 432 -24.05 -25.65 -22.35
C ALA A 432 -23.97 -26.89 -23.24
N THR A 433 -23.80 -26.74 -24.55
CA THR A 433 -23.46 -27.80 -25.50
C THR A 433 -21.94 -27.99 -25.71
N ASP A 434 -21.10 -27.07 -25.19
CA ASP A 434 -19.64 -27.21 -25.21
C ASP A 434 -19.16 -27.80 -23.87
N ILE A 435 -18.54 -28.94 -23.94
CA ILE A 435 -17.98 -29.69 -22.80
C ILE A 435 -16.79 -28.90 -22.22
N GLY A 436 -17.00 -28.27 -21.06
CA GLY A 436 -15.95 -27.65 -20.24
C GLY A 436 -16.04 -26.12 -20.19
N GLY A 437 -16.66 -25.55 -19.18
CA GLY A 437 -16.91 -24.13 -18.94
C GLY A 437 -15.68 -23.16 -18.87
N LEU A 438 -14.55 -23.51 -19.47
CA LEU A 438 -13.34 -22.71 -19.56
C LEU A 438 -13.30 -21.92 -20.88
N PRO A 439 -12.61 -20.75 -20.91
CA PRO A 439 -12.45 -19.98 -22.15
C PRO A 439 -11.78 -20.82 -23.23
N GLY A 440 -12.36 -20.89 -24.45
CA GLY A 440 -11.82 -21.70 -25.55
C GLY A 440 -10.38 -21.32 -25.96
N LYS A 441 -9.90 -20.14 -25.60
CA LYS A 441 -8.52 -19.70 -25.84
C LYS A 441 -7.53 -20.05 -24.71
N LEU A 442 -8.01 -20.50 -23.55
CA LEU A 442 -7.16 -20.95 -22.44
C LEU A 442 -6.50 -22.29 -22.79
N ALA A 443 -5.17 -22.28 -22.83
CA ALA A 443 -4.39 -23.52 -22.83
C ALA A 443 -4.09 -23.91 -21.38
N ASP A 444 -4.98 -24.71 -20.77
CA ASP A 444 -4.88 -25.09 -19.37
C ASP A 444 -3.71 -26.03 -19.07
N CYS A 445 -3.30 -26.11 -17.80
CA CYS A 445 -2.30 -27.05 -17.33
C CYS A 445 -2.96 -28.38 -16.90
N ARG A 446 -2.13 -29.42 -16.76
CA ARG A 446 -2.60 -30.77 -16.35
C ARG A 446 -2.76 -30.88 -14.84
N SER A 447 -2.01 -30.10 -14.06
CA SER A 447 -2.11 -30.08 -12.60
C SER A 447 -3.46 -29.54 -12.17
N THR A 448 -4.07 -30.20 -11.19
CA THR A 448 -5.28 -29.74 -10.49
C THR A 448 -4.98 -29.16 -9.11
N ASP A 449 -3.71 -29.17 -8.67
CA ASP A 449 -3.29 -28.52 -7.43
C ASP A 449 -2.99 -27.02 -7.70
N PRO A 450 -3.81 -26.09 -7.17
CA PRO A 450 -3.61 -24.66 -7.41
C PRO A 450 -2.24 -24.14 -6.95
N ARG A 451 -1.68 -24.73 -5.89
CA ARG A 451 -0.39 -24.33 -5.31
C ARG A 451 0.78 -24.59 -6.24
N LYS A 452 0.63 -25.52 -7.16
CA LYS A 452 1.65 -25.90 -8.17
C LYS A 452 1.36 -25.30 -9.53
N SER A 453 0.15 -24.73 -9.72
CA SER A 453 -0.32 -24.26 -11.01
C SER A 453 -0.11 -22.76 -11.17
N GLU A 454 0.29 -22.37 -12.38
CA GLU A 454 0.59 -21.00 -12.77
C GLU A 454 -0.23 -20.61 -14.00
N LEU A 455 -0.80 -19.39 -14.00
CA LEU A 455 -1.49 -18.83 -15.16
C LEU A 455 -0.66 -17.68 -15.74
N TYR A 456 -0.22 -17.83 -16.98
CA TYR A 456 0.36 -16.75 -17.74
C TYR A 456 -0.71 -16.03 -18.54
N VAL A 457 -0.91 -14.77 -18.27
CA VAL A 457 -1.75 -13.85 -19.05
C VAL A 457 -0.85 -13.16 -20.05
N VAL A 458 -0.95 -13.52 -21.33
CA VAL A 458 0.03 -13.15 -22.35
C VAL A 458 -0.57 -12.17 -23.34
N GLU A 459 0.16 -11.13 -23.68
CA GLU A 459 -0.23 -10.17 -24.70
C GLU A 459 -0.12 -10.77 -26.10
N GLY A 460 -1.21 -10.72 -26.85
CA GLY A 460 -1.27 -11.11 -28.24
C GLY A 460 -1.32 -12.62 -28.52
N ASP A 461 -1.84 -12.95 -29.68
CA ASP A 461 -1.93 -14.35 -30.13
C ASP A 461 -0.55 -14.92 -30.55
N SER A 462 0.38 -14.09 -31.05
CA SER A 462 1.72 -14.53 -31.48
C SER A 462 2.54 -14.98 -30.28
N ALA A 463 2.73 -14.10 -29.29
CA ALA A 463 3.46 -14.43 -28.06
C ALA A 463 2.72 -15.55 -27.28
N GLY A 464 1.40 -15.55 -27.28
CA GLY A 464 0.59 -16.63 -26.73
C GLY A 464 0.85 -17.99 -27.41
N GLY A 465 1.11 -18.01 -28.71
CA GLY A 465 1.50 -19.20 -29.46
C GLY A 465 2.87 -19.73 -29.06
N SER A 466 3.88 -18.86 -29.00
CA SER A 466 5.23 -19.20 -28.52
C SER A 466 5.22 -19.68 -27.08
N ALA A 467 4.50 -18.99 -26.18
CA ALA A 467 4.35 -19.39 -24.79
C ALA A 467 3.65 -20.75 -24.63
N LYS A 468 2.58 -21.01 -25.41
CA LYS A 468 1.91 -22.31 -25.42
C LYS A 468 2.81 -23.45 -25.88
N SER A 469 3.68 -23.20 -26.84
CA SER A 469 4.61 -24.20 -27.38
C SER A 469 5.80 -24.44 -26.45
N GLY A 470 6.29 -23.37 -25.75
CA GLY A 470 7.45 -23.44 -24.86
C GLY A 470 7.16 -23.86 -23.42
N ARG A 471 5.92 -23.75 -22.96
CA ARG A 471 5.54 -23.97 -21.54
C ARG A 471 5.74 -25.40 -21.05
N ASP A 472 5.89 -25.57 -19.75
CA ASP A 472 5.65 -26.87 -19.13
C ASP A 472 4.13 -27.04 -18.89
N SER A 473 3.53 -27.90 -19.73
CA SER A 473 2.09 -28.16 -19.68
C SER A 473 1.61 -28.87 -18.40
N MET A 474 2.52 -29.35 -17.57
CA MET A 474 2.15 -29.97 -16.29
C MET A 474 1.57 -28.96 -15.32
N PHE A 475 2.16 -27.75 -15.24
CA PHE A 475 1.77 -26.76 -14.23
C PHE A 475 1.55 -25.35 -14.78
N GLN A 476 1.90 -25.06 -16.03
CA GLN A 476 1.71 -23.75 -16.63
C GLN A 476 0.50 -23.72 -17.59
N ALA A 477 -0.41 -22.79 -17.33
CA ALA A 477 -1.54 -22.46 -18.19
C ALA A 477 -1.27 -21.14 -18.93
N ILE A 478 -1.72 -21.00 -20.18
CA ILE A 478 -1.56 -19.81 -21.00
C ILE A 478 -2.91 -19.26 -21.41
N LEU A 479 -3.15 -17.98 -21.12
CA LEU A 479 -4.32 -17.23 -21.55
C LEU A 479 -3.88 -16.04 -22.41
N PRO A 480 -3.92 -16.14 -23.75
CA PRO A 480 -3.62 -15.02 -24.62
C PRO A 480 -4.75 -13.98 -24.57
N LEU A 481 -4.37 -12.70 -24.54
CA LEU A 481 -5.29 -11.57 -24.62
C LEU A 481 -5.18 -10.89 -25.97
N ARG A 482 -6.33 -10.58 -26.59
CA ARG A 482 -6.39 -9.89 -27.88
C ARG A 482 -6.50 -8.39 -27.68
N GLY A 483 -5.35 -7.74 -27.54
CA GLY A 483 -5.25 -6.28 -27.38
C GLY A 483 -5.62 -5.79 -25.98
N LYS A 484 -5.85 -4.47 -25.86
CA LYS A 484 -6.12 -3.80 -24.60
C LYS A 484 -7.49 -4.18 -24.05
N ILE A 485 -7.55 -4.54 -22.78
CA ILE A 485 -8.83 -4.75 -22.09
C ILE A 485 -9.50 -3.39 -21.81
N ILE A 486 -10.79 -3.44 -21.49
CA ILE A 486 -11.52 -2.24 -21.08
C ILE A 486 -10.91 -1.63 -19.81
N ASN A 487 -10.77 -0.29 -19.78
CA ASN A 487 -10.38 0.41 -18.58
C ASN A 487 -11.54 0.39 -17.57
N VAL A 488 -11.37 -0.39 -16.50
CA VAL A 488 -12.41 -0.60 -15.48
C VAL A 488 -12.60 0.61 -14.58
N GLU A 489 -11.63 1.52 -14.50
CA GLU A 489 -11.77 2.78 -13.76
C GLU A 489 -12.83 3.70 -14.39
N LYS A 490 -12.97 3.65 -15.72
CA LYS A 490 -13.91 4.46 -16.51
C LYS A 490 -15.18 3.73 -16.94
N ALA A 491 -15.33 2.47 -16.57
CA ALA A 491 -16.39 1.64 -17.10
C ALA A 491 -17.29 1.09 -16.01
N ARG A 492 -18.59 1.24 -16.20
CA ARG A 492 -19.58 0.61 -15.34
C ARG A 492 -19.49 -0.93 -15.44
N ILE A 493 -19.78 -1.61 -14.35
CA ILE A 493 -19.61 -3.06 -14.19
C ILE A 493 -20.30 -3.87 -15.31
N ASP A 494 -21.47 -3.43 -15.81
CA ASP A 494 -22.15 -4.14 -16.89
C ASP A 494 -21.39 -4.11 -18.23
N ARG A 495 -20.62 -3.06 -18.50
CA ARG A 495 -19.71 -2.98 -19.65
C ARG A 495 -18.46 -3.83 -19.44
N VAL A 496 -17.90 -3.78 -18.23
CA VAL A 496 -16.73 -4.59 -17.84
C VAL A 496 -17.04 -6.08 -18.05
N LEU A 497 -18.20 -6.53 -17.56
CA LEU A 497 -18.63 -7.92 -17.66
C LEU A 497 -19.09 -8.35 -19.07
N LYS A 498 -19.31 -7.41 -20.01
CA LYS A 498 -19.53 -7.71 -21.43
C LYS A 498 -18.24 -7.86 -22.23
N ASN A 499 -17.11 -7.40 -21.68
CA ASN A 499 -15.82 -7.55 -22.33
C ASN A 499 -15.36 -9.01 -22.29
N THR A 500 -15.11 -9.57 -23.47
CA THR A 500 -14.78 -11.01 -23.63
C THR A 500 -13.43 -11.37 -22.97
N GLU A 501 -12.47 -10.45 -22.99
CA GLU A 501 -11.15 -10.67 -22.38
C GLU A 501 -11.27 -10.71 -20.85
N VAL A 502 -12.03 -9.78 -20.26
CA VAL A 502 -12.30 -9.76 -18.83
C VAL A 502 -13.07 -11.01 -18.38
N GLN A 503 -14.10 -11.43 -19.16
CA GLN A 503 -14.80 -12.68 -18.89
C GLN A 503 -13.86 -13.89 -18.92
N ALA A 504 -12.93 -13.92 -19.87
CA ALA A 504 -11.96 -15.01 -19.98
C ALA A 504 -11.05 -15.07 -18.74
N ILE A 505 -10.57 -13.91 -18.24
CA ILE A 505 -9.74 -13.82 -17.03
C ILE A 505 -10.54 -14.32 -15.81
N ILE A 506 -11.75 -13.78 -15.58
CA ILE A 506 -12.61 -14.18 -14.44
C ILE A 506 -12.88 -15.68 -14.45
N THR A 507 -13.21 -16.22 -15.64
CA THR A 507 -13.52 -17.65 -15.80
C THR A 507 -12.28 -18.52 -15.59
N ALA A 508 -11.12 -18.10 -16.10
CA ALA A 508 -9.87 -18.83 -15.92
C ALA A 508 -9.46 -18.91 -14.46
N LEU A 509 -9.55 -17.79 -13.71
CA LEU A 509 -9.20 -17.73 -12.29
C LEU A 509 -10.17 -18.51 -11.41
N GLY A 510 -11.46 -18.46 -11.70
CA GLY A 510 -12.51 -19.20 -10.99
C GLY A 510 -13.00 -18.56 -9.69
N THR A 511 -12.38 -17.46 -9.26
CA THR A 511 -12.63 -16.81 -7.95
C THR A 511 -13.92 -15.99 -7.89
N GLY A 512 -14.48 -15.58 -9.03
CA GLY A 512 -15.50 -14.52 -9.06
C GLY A 512 -14.88 -13.12 -8.89
N ILE A 513 -15.72 -12.13 -8.60
CA ILE A 513 -15.35 -10.73 -8.42
C ILE A 513 -16.20 -10.09 -7.31
N HIS A 514 -15.73 -9.03 -6.66
CA HIS A 514 -16.41 -8.28 -5.58
C HIS A 514 -16.95 -9.19 -4.47
N ASP A 515 -18.22 -9.02 -4.05
CA ASP A 515 -18.85 -9.82 -2.99
C ASP A 515 -18.94 -11.34 -3.33
N GLU A 516 -18.86 -11.72 -4.61
CA GLU A 516 -18.82 -13.12 -5.05
C GLU A 516 -17.38 -13.68 -5.07
N PHE A 517 -16.37 -12.86 -4.72
CA PHE A 517 -14.97 -13.29 -4.75
C PHE A 517 -14.69 -14.30 -3.63
N ASP A 518 -14.11 -15.43 -4.02
CA ASP A 518 -13.74 -16.51 -3.11
C ASP A 518 -12.34 -17.00 -3.48
N ILE A 519 -11.35 -16.64 -2.65
CA ILE A 519 -9.94 -17.02 -2.84
C ILE A 519 -9.75 -18.55 -2.81
N GLY A 520 -10.60 -19.26 -2.06
CA GLY A 520 -10.56 -20.72 -1.96
C GLY A 520 -10.88 -21.45 -3.28
N LYS A 521 -11.45 -20.73 -4.26
CA LYS A 521 -11.72 -21.23 -5.61
C LYS A 521 -10.64 -20.89 -6.62
N LEU A 522 -9.56 -20.23 -6.20
CA LEU A 522 -8.46 -19.86 -7.08
C LEU A 522 -7.81 -21.11 -7.69
N ARG A 523 -7.72 -21.15 -9.02
CA ARG A 523 -7.18 -22.28 -9.76
C ARG A 523 -5.67 -22.25 -9.94
N TYR A 524 -5.02 -21.08 -9.79
CA TYR A 524 -3.60 -20.88 -10.00
C TYR A 524 -3.03 -19.97 -8.92
N HIS A 525 -2.10 -20.47 -8.11
CA HIS A 525 -1.49 -19.66 -7.05
C HIS A 525 -0.42 -18.69 -7.55
N LYS A 526 -0.06 -18.75 -8.84
CA LYS A 526 0.71 -17.69 -9.50
C LYS A 526 -0.02 -17.22 -10.75
N ILE A 527 -0.26 -15.93 -10.80
CA ILE A 527 -0.85 -15.22 -11.94
C ILE A 527 0.25 -14.32 -12.47
N VAL A 528 0.81 -14.67 -13.62
CA VAL A 528 1.95 -13.99 -14.22
C VAL A 528 1.45 -13.14 -15.38
N LEU A 529 1.58 -11.82 -15.27
CA LEU A 529 1.29 -10.89 -16.36
C LEU A 529 2.54 -10.79 -17.24
N MET A 530 2.40 -11.18 -18.50
CA MET A 530 3.48 -11.23 -19.47
C MET A 530 3.11 -10.40 -20.69
N ALA A 531 3.58 -9.16 -20.73
CA ALA A 531 3.34 -8.17 -21.77
C ALA A 531 4.66 -7.76 -22.43
N ASP A 532 4.57 -7.18 -23.61
CA ASP A 532 5.69 -6.64 -24.35
C ASP A 532 6.44 -5.56 -23.55
N ALA A 533 7.73 -5.38 -23.80
CA ALA A 533 8.53 -4.39 -23.10
C ALA A 533 8.32 -2.94 -23.62
N ASP A 534 7.37 -2.73 -24.49
CA ASP A 534 7.04 -1.43 -25.08
C ASP A 534 5.97 -0.66 -24.29
N VAL A 535 5.63 0.54 -24.75
CA VAL A 535 4.63 1.41 -24.10
C VAL A 535 3.21 0.81 -24.11
N ASP A 536 2.88 0.00 -25.11
CA ASP A 536 1.58 -0.66 -25.22
C ASP A 536 1.46 -1.81 -24.24
N GLY A 537 2.51 -2.63 -24.09
CA GLY A 537 2.56 -3.70 -23.10
C GLY A 537 2.54 -3.18 -21.66
N GLN A 538 3.22 -2.06 -21.38
CA GLN A 538 3.13 -1.40 -20.07
C GLN A 538 1.70 -0.90 -19.80
N HIS A 539 1.00 -0.36 -20.81
CA HIS A 539 -0.39 0.04 -20.67
C HIS A 539 -1.32 -1.16 -20.44
N ILE A 540 -1.10 -2.30 -21.14
CA ILE A 540 -1.88 -3.53 -20.92
C ILE A 540 -1.66 -4.06 -19.51
N SER A 541 -0.42 -4.09 -19.03
CA SER A 541 -0.09 -4.47 -17.65
C SER A 541 -0.81 -3.57 -16.63
N THR A 542 -0.82 -2.26 -16.86
CA THR A 542 -1.52 -1.30 -16.00
C THR A 542 -3.04 -1.52 -16.00
N LEU A 543 -3.66 -1.80 -17.17
CA LEU A 543 -5.09 -2.12 -17.26
C LEU A 543 -5.42 -3.41 -16.50
N LEU A 544 -4.57 -4.44 -16.60
CA LEU A 544 -4.74 -5.70 -15.89
C LEU A 544 -4.58 -5.50 -14.37
N LEU A 545 -3.58 -4.76 -13.94
CA LEU A 545 -3.39 -4.41 -12.52
C LEU A 545 -4.58 -3.61 -11.99
N THR A 546 -5.13 -2.67 -12.77
CA THR A 546 -6.34 -1.92 -12.41
C THR A 546 -7.54 -2.87 -12.23
N LEU A 547 -7.71 -3.83 -13.14
CA LEU A 547 -8.77 -4.85 -13.03
C LEU A 547 -8.62 -5.69 -11.77
N LEU A 548 -7.41 -6.20 -11.50
CA LEU A 548 -7.13 -7.02 -10.33
C LEU A 548 -7.29 -6.24 -9.02
N PHE A 549 -6.79 -5.01 -8.98
CA PHE A 549 -6.91 -4.14 -7.82
C PHE A 549 -8.36 -3.77 -7.51
N ARG A 550 -9.17 -3.43 -8.54
CA ARG A 550 -10.56 -2.98 -8.34
C ARG A 550 -11.55 -4.11 -8.08
N PHE A 551 -11.35 -5.28 -8.68
CA PHE A 551 -12.35 -6.36 -8.65
C PHE A 551 -11.90 -7.66 -7.97
N MET A 552 -10.60 -7.83 -7.75
CA MET A 552 -10.00 -9.08 -7.22
C MET A 552 -8.81 -8.76 -6.30
N ARG A 553 -8.91 -7.69 -5.53
CA ARG A 553 -7.84 -7.17 -4.67
C ARG A 553 -7.18 -8.24 -3.77
N PRO A 554 -7.91 -9.21 -3.18
CA PRO A 554 -7.28 -10.25 -2.37
C PRO A 554 -6.24 -11.10 -3.11
N LEU A 555 -6.23 -11.12 -4.46
CA LEU A 555 -5.16 -11.79 -5.21
C LEU A 555 -3.81 -11.10 -5.07
N ILE A 556 -3.81 -9.77 -4.97
CA ILE A 556 -2.59 -8.97 -4.75
C ILE A 556 -2.16 -9.09 -3.29
N GLU A 557 -3.09 -8.92 -2.36
CA GLU A 557 -2.84 -8.98 -0.91
C GLU A 557 -2.28 -10.33 -0.47
N ASN A 558 -2.73 -11.43 -1.07
CA ASN A 558 -2.22 -12.78 -0.80
C ASN A 558 -0.99 -13.14 -1.67
N GLY A 559 -0.42 -12.20 -2.41
CA GLY A 559 0.84 -12.39 -3.14
C GLY A 559 0.76 -13.31 -4.36
N HIS A 560 -0.40 -13.43 -5.00
CA HIS A 560 -0.60 -14.32 -6.15
C HIS A 560 -0.26 -13.68 -7.50
N VAL A 561 -0.02 -12.35 -7.56
CA VAL A 561 0.17 -11.60 -8.81
C VAL A 561 1.63 -11.29 -9.04
N PHE A 562 2.12 -11.55 -10.25
CA PHE A 562 3.50 -11.36 -10.66
C PHE A 562 3.59 -10.69 -12.03
N LEU A 563 4.64 -9.90 -12.25
CA LEU A 563 5.03 -9.38 -13.55
C LEU A 563 6.23 -10.19 -14.06
N ALA A 564 6.14 -10.75 -15.25
CA ALA A 564 7.27 -11.37 -15.91
C ALA A 564 8.29 -10.29 -16.33
N GLN A 565 9.56 -10.62 -16.23
CA GLN A 565 10.66 -9.75 -16.65
C GLN A 565 11.39 -10.45 -17.81
N PRO A 566 10.93 -10.29 -19.07
CA PRO A 566 11.67 -10.81 -20.22
C PRO A 566 12.95 -10.02 -20.44
N PRO A 567 13.99 -10.61 -21.05
CA PRO A 567 15.21 -9.89 -21.39
C PRO A 567 14.94 -8.83 -22.47
N LEU A 568 15.69 -7.73 -22.40
CA LEU A 568 15.65 -6.66 -23.40
C LEU A 568 16.61 -6.90 -24.55
N TYR A 569 17.70 -7.64 -24.32
CA TYR A 569 18.78 -7.85 -25.28
C TYR A 569 19.20 -9.31 -25.32
N LYS A 570 19.61 -9.75 -26.56
CA LYS A 570 20.28 -11.01 -26.83
C LYS A 570 21.63 -10.71 -27.47
N LEU A 571 22.73 -11.17 -26.86
CA LEU A 571 24.08 -11.09 -27.38
C LEU A 571 24.38 -12.41 -28.10
N LYS A 572 24.59 -12.36 -29.42
CA LYS A 572 24.86 -13.53 -30.29
C LYS A 572 26.36 -13.69 -30.47
N TRP A 573 26.97 -14.48 -29.60
CA TRP A 573 28.37 -14.78 -29.68
C TRP A 573 28.67 -15.75 -30.82
N GLN A 574 29.79 -15.55 -31.53
CA GLN A 574 30.28 -16.52 -32.51
C GLN A 574 30.82 -17.74 -31.77
N ARG A 575 30.32 -18.93 -32.05
CA ARG A 575 30.76 -20.22 -31.48
C ARG A 575 30.53 -20.37 -29.97
N SER A 576 29.65 -19.61 -29.39
CA SER A 576 29.21 -19.74 -27.99
C SER A 576 27.71 -19.54 -27.90
N ASP A 577 27.08 -20.04 -26.84
CA ASP A 577 25.66 -19.84 -26.59
C ASP A 577 25.36 -18.35 -26.44
N PRO A 578 24.18 -17.91 -26.84
CA PRO A 578 23.75 -16.52 -26.66
C PRO A 578 23.62 -16.19 -25.17
N GLU A 579 23.91 -14.93 -24.82
CA GLU A 579 23.67 -14.38 -23.48
C GLU A 579 22.55 -13.35 -23.56
N PHE A 580 21.77 -13.26 -22.48
CA PHE A 580 20.62 -12.37 -22.39
C PHE A 580 20.88 -11.29 -21.35
N ALA A 581 20.44 -10.05 -21.62
CA ALA A 581 20.56 -8.93 -20.71
C ALA A 581 19.19 -8.27 -20.47
N TYR A 582 18.94 -7.87 -19.22
CA TYR A 582 17.68 -7.29 -18.75
C TYR A 582 17.76 -5.77 -18.59
N SER A 583 18.94 -5.18 -18.82
CA SER A 583 19.17 -3.74 -18.80
C SER A 583 20.31 -3.35 -19.74
N ASP A 584 20.41 -2.05 -20.09
CA ASP A 584 21.53 -1.51 -20.87
C ASP A 584 22.85 -1.73 -20.15
N ARG A 585 22.90 -1.50 -18.84
CA ARG A 585 24.11 -1.71 -18.02
C ARG A 585 24.57 -3.15 -18.03
N GLU A 586 23.65 -4.10 -17.94
CA GLU A 586 23.95 -5.52 -17.99
C GLU A 586 24.44 -5.94 -19.38
N ARG A 587 23.80 -5.46 -20.46
CA ARG A 587 24.26 -5.65 -21.84
C ARG A 587 25.71 -5.20 -22.01
N ASP A 588 26.01 -3.98 -21.57
CA ASP A 588 27.35 -3.41 -21.73
C ASP A 588 28.39 -4.18 -20.90
N GLY A 589 28.02 -4.59 -19.68
CA GLY A 589 28.86 -5.44 -18.82
C GLY A 589 29.13 -6.82 -19.42
N LEU A 590 28.11 -7.49 -19.94
CA LEU A 590 28.24 -8.79 -20.61
C LEU A 590 29.08 -8.67 -21.89
N LEU A 591 28.90 -7.59 -22.66
CA LEU A 591 29.67 -7.32 -23.87
C LEU A 591 31.15 -7.14 -23.53
N GLU A 592 31.46 -6.32 -22.53
CA GLU A 592 32.86 -6.08 -22.10
C GLU A 592 33.52 -7.35 -21.57
N ALA A 593 32.81 -8.09 -20.72
CA ALA A 593 33.32 -9.36 -20.18
C ALA A 593 33.55 -10.41 -21.27
N GLY A 594 32.62 -10.54 -22.22
CA GLY A 594 32.75 -11.48 -23.33
C GLY A 594 33.91 -11.15 -24.24
N LEU A 595 34.11 -9.87 -24.58
CA LEU A 595 35.24 -9.40 -25.38
C LEU A 595 36.57 -9.62 -24.64
N LYS A 596 36.65 -9.37 -23.34
CA LYS A 596 37.85 -9.68 -22.53
C LYS A 596 38.17 -11.18 -22.47
N ALA A 597 37.13 -12.03 -22.50
CA ALA A 597 37.28 -13.48 -22.58
C ALA A 597 37.58 -14.00 -23.97
N GLY A 598 37.78 -13.12 -24.96
CA GLY A 598 38.14 -13.47 -26.35
C GLY A 598 36.94 -13.93 -27.20
N LYS A 599 35.70 -13.80 -26.72
CA LYS A 599 34.51 -14.06 -27.52
C LYS A 599 34.41 -13.03 -28.66
N LYS A 600 33.87 -13.45 -29.79
CA LYS A 600 33.63 -12.56 -30.93
C LYS A 600 32.14 -12.36 -31.15
N ILE A 601 31.77 -11.11 -31.44
CA ILE A 601 30.38 -10.74 -31.75
C ILE A 601 30.36 -10.01 -33.11
N ASN A 602 29.32 -10.21 -33.90
CA ASN A 602 29.14 -9.47 -35.14
C ASN A 602 28.75 -8.03 -34.83
N LYS A 603 29.30 -7.06 -35.54
CA LYS A 603 29.02 -5.63 -35.29
C LYS A 603 27.65 -5.19 -35.77
N GLU A 604 27.07 -5.85 -36.77
CA GLU A 604 25.81 -5.43 -37.39
C GLU A 604 24.58 -6.08 -36.76
N ASP A 605 24.67 -7.38 -36.41
CA ASP A 605 23.53 -8.17 -35.93
C ASP A 605 23.80 -8.98 -34.63
N GLY A 606 24.97 -8.76 -34.05
CA GLY A 606 25.41 -9.49 -32.85
C GLY A 606 24.64 -9.15 -31.58
N ILE A 607 24.07 -7.95 -31.48
CA ILE A 607 23.22 -7.53 -30.36
C ILE A 607 21.81 -7.29 -30.91
N GLN A 608 20.90 -8.16 -30.53
CA GLN A 608 19.47 -8.02 -30.86
C GLN A 608 18.76 -7.41 -29.70
N ARG A 609 18.01 -6.32 -29.94
CA ARG A 609 17.05 -5.75 -28.97
C ARG A 609 15.67 -6.36 -29.23
N TYR A 610 15.06 -6.93 -28.21
CA TYR A 610 13.68 -7.39 -28.30
C TYR A 610 12.73 -6.21 -28.07
N LYS A 611 11.81 -6.01 -28.98
CA LYS A 611 10.74 -5.01 -28.86
C LYS A 611 9.46 -5.62 -28.30
N GLY A 612 9.25 -6.91 -28.53
CA GLY A 612 8.10 -7.64 -28.03
C GLY A 612 8.37 -9.14 -27.89
N LEU A 613 7.55 -9.79 -27.09
CA LEU A 613 7.57 -11.24 -26.83
C LEU A 613 7.34 -12.08 -28.09
N GLY A 614 6.65 -11.51 -29.06
CA GLY A 614 6.39 -12.15 -30.36
C GLY A 614 7.64 -12.36 -31.23
N GLU A 615 8.76 -11.68 -30.89
CA GLU A 615 10.06 -11.86 -31.54
C GLU A 615 10.85 -13.05 -31.00
N MET A 616 10.44 -13.59 -29.84
CA MET A 616 11.06 -14.75 -29.22
C MET A 616 10.43 -16.03 -29.74
N ASP A 617 11.29 -17.01 -30.07
CA ASP A 617 10.79 -18.38 -30.31
C ASP A 617 10.39 -19.07 -28.98
N ALA A 618 9.74 -20.21 -29.08
CA ALA A 618 9.24 -20.93 -27.93
C ALA A 618 10.35 -21.37 -26.95
N LYS A 619 11.53 -21.70 -27.47
CA LYS A 619 12.68 -22.12 -26.67
C LYS A 619 13.29 -20.93 -25.92
N GLU A 620 13.50 -19.81 -26.63
CA GLU A 620 14.01 -18.57 -26.02
C GLU A 620 13.10 -18.07 -24.90
N LEU A 621 11.78 -18.07 -25.15
CA LEU A 621 10.77 -17.63 -24.16
C LEU A 621 10.76 -18.55 -22.93
N TRP A 622 10.94 -19.87 -23.12
CA TRP A 622 11.10 -20.80 -22.02
C TRP A 622 12.37 -20.50 -21.23
N GLU A 623 13.55 -20.52 -21.88
CA GLU A 623 14.86 -20.40 -21.24
C GLU A 623 15.10 -19.06 -20.54
N THR A 624 14.34 -18.00 -20.87
CA THR A 624 14.55 -16.66 -20.29
C THR A 624 13.43 -16.21 -19.35
N THR A 625 12.18 -16.63 -19.61
CA THR A 625 11.01 -15.99 -18.98
C THR A 625 10.06 -16.98 -18.32
N MET A 626 10.05 -18.26 -18.71
CA MET A 626 9.04 -19.22 -18.21
C MET A 626 9.63 -20.34 -17.35
N ASP A 627 10.89 -20.74 -17.53
CA ASP A 627 11.54 -21.77 -16.73
C ASP A 627 11.68 -21.31 -15.27
N PRO A 628 11.08 -22.03 -14.30
CA PRO A 628 11.16 -21.66 -12.88
C PRO A 628 12.59 -21.55 -12.33
N SER A 629 13.57 -22.19 -12.95
CA SER A 629 14.96 -22.21 -12.48
C SER A 629 15.76 -20.96 -12.83
N VAL A 630 15.34 -20.22 -13.87
CA VAL A 630 16.09 -19.07 -14.41
C VAL A 630 15.27 -17.79 -14.56
N ARG A 631 13.94 -17.89 -14.66
CA ARG A 631 13.05 -16.72 -14.85
C ARG A 631 13.13 -15.74 -13.69
N VAL A 632 12.95 -14.47 -14.02
CA VAL A 632 12.77 -13.40 -13.04
C VAL A 632 11.32 -12.97 -13.02
N LEU A 633 10.67 -13.09 -11.86
CA LEU A 633 9.30 -12.64 -11.62
C LEU A 633 9.32 -11.55 -10.54
N ARG A 634 8.71 -10.41 -10.84
CA ARG A 634 8.47 -9.34 -9.86
C ARG A 634 7.10 -9.54 -9.24
N GLN A 635 7.04 -9.84 -7.96
CA GLN A 635 5.79 -9.92 -7.22
C GLN A 635 5.16 -8.53 -7.10
N VAL A 636 3.85 -8.45 -7.33
CA VAL A 636 3.08 -7.22 -7.10
C VAL A 636 2.64 -7.21 -5.64
N THR A 637 3.06 -6.20 -4.91
CA THR A 637 2.70 -5.98 -3.50
C THR A 637 1.77 -4.78 -3.38
N LEU A 638 0.99 -4.74 -2.32
CA LEU A 638 0.13 -3.63 -1.97
C LEU A 638 0.54 -3.12 -0.60
N ASP A 639 1.47 -2.17 -0.59
CA ASP A 639 2.02 -1.64 0.65
C ASP A 639 1.14 -0.53 1.24
N ASP A 640 0.51 0.28 0.36
CA ASP A 640 -0.41 1.35 0.71
C ASP A 640 -1.62 1.34 -0.25
N ALA A 641 -2.77 0.92 0.27
CA ALA A 641 -3.98 0.82 -0.53
C ALA A 641 -4.56 2.20 -0.89
N ALA A 642 -4.37 3.21 -0.05
CA ALA A 642 -4.84 4.57 -0.31
C ALA A 642 -4.02 5.21 -1.43
N ALA A 643 -2.69 5.10 -1.36
CA ALA A 643 -1.79 5.59 -2.39
C ALA A 643 -2.02 4.87 -3.73
N ALA A 644 -2.26 3.54 -3.71
CA ALA A 644 -2.59 2.79 -4.91
C ALA A 644 -3.93 3.23 -5.51
N ASP A 645 -4.96 3.48 -4.69
CA ASP A 645 -6.26 4.00 -5.15
C ASP A 645 -6.12 5.37 -5.82
N GLU A 646 -5.38 6.28 -5.19
CA GLU A 646 -5.10 7.60 -5.75
C GLU A 646 -4.35 7.48 -7.09
N LEU A 647 -3.31 6.67 -7.14
CA LEU A 647 -2.49 6.46 -8.34
C LEU A 647 -3.32 5.89 -9.49
N PHE A 648 -4.14 4.87 -9.26
CA PHE A 648 -5.04 4.33 -10.28
C PHE A 648 -6.08 5.36 -10.71
N SER A 649 -6.63 6.15 -9.79
CA SER A 649 -7.58 7.21 -10.11
C SER A 649 -6.96 8.32 -10.96
N ILE A 650 -5.72 8.72 -10.70
CA ILE A 650 -4.97 9.70 -11.50
C ILE A 650 -4.62 9.13 -12.87
N LEU A 651 -3.97 7.97 -12.92
CA LEU A 651 -3.44 7.42 -14.17
C LEU A 651 -4.55 6.89 -15.09
N MET A 652 -5.56 6.24 -14.53
CA MET A 652 -6.58 5.51 -15.27
C MET A 652 -7.96 6.21 -15.24
N GLY A 653 -8.15 7.21 -14.38
CA GLY A 653 -9.39 7.98 -14.23
C GLY A 653 -9.67 8.97 -15.37
N GLU A 654 -10.76 9.74 -15.25
CA GLU A 654 -11.21 10.67 -16.30
C GLU A 654 -10.46 12.00 -16.31
N ASP A 655 -9.86 12.40 -15.18
CA ASP A 655 -9.14 13.67 -15.02
C ASP A 655 -7.83 13.68 -15.83
N VAL A 656 -7.84 14.42 -16.93
CA VAL A 656 -6.70 14.55 -17.85
C VAL A 656 -5.63 15.48 -17.26
N ASP A 657 -6.03 16.52 -16.54
CA ASP A 657 -5.10 17.52 -16.01
C ASP A 657 -4.32 16.98 -14.81
N ALA A 658 -4.97 16.22 -13.93
CA ALA A 658 -4.30 15.49 -12.86
C ALA A 658 -3.26 14.50 -13.42
N ARG A 659 -3.62 13.74 -14.47
CA ARG A 659 -2.70 12.82 -15.15
C ARG A 659 -1.53 13.55 -15.81
N ARG A 660 -1.79 14.66 -16.51
CA ARG A 660 -0.73 15.47 -17.14
C ARG A 660 0.24 16.00 -16.09
N SER A 661 -0.27 16.53 -14.99
CA SER A 661 0.53 17.03 -13.87
C SER A 661 1.40 15.93 -13.26
N PHE A 662 0.84 14.73 -13.07
CA PHE A 662 1.57 13.58 -12.58
C PHE A 662 2.71 13.19 -13.53
N ILE A 663 2.44 13.05 -14.83
CA ILE A 663 3.44 12.71 -15.85
C ILE A 663 4.56 13.76 -15.89
N THR A 664 4.21 15.05 -15.86
CA THR A 664 5.20 16.14 -15.91
C THR A 664 6.11 16.14 -14.69
N ARG A 665 5.55 15.92 -13.50
CA ARG A 665 6.34 15.85 -12.26
C ARG A 665 7.30 14.68 -12.23
N ASN A 666 6.86 13.51 -12.69
CA ASN A 666 7.66 12.27 -12.66
C ASN A 666 8.44 12.01 -13.96
N ALA A 667 8.50 12.99 -14.89
CA ALA A 667 9.17 12.81 -16.18
C ALA A 667 10.68 12.54 -16.05
N LYS A 668 11.32 13.04 -14.98
CA LYS A 668 12.74 12.81 -14.70
C LYS A 668 13.04 11.38 -14.26
N ASP A 669 12.06 10.67 -13.70
CA ASP A 669 12.22 9.30 -13.19
C ASP A 669 12.06 8.23 -14.27
N VAL A 670 11.66 8.65 -15.47
CA VAL A 670 11.50 7.75 -16.62
C VAL A 670 12.87 7.35 -17.14
N ARG A 671 13.27 6.13 -16.83
CA ARG A 671 14.58 5.56 -17.25
C ARG A 671 14.59 5.03 -18.67
N PHE A 672 13.41 4.79 -19.27
CA PHE A 672 13.27 4.22 -20.62
C PHE A 672 12.15 4.95 -21.36
N LEU A 673 12.52 5.87 -22.25
CA LEU A 673 11.66 6.36 -23.32
C LEU A 673 12.08 5.62 -24.59
N ASP A 674 11.17 4.85 -25.15
CA ASP A 674 11.33 4.33 -26.52
C ASP A 674 10.95 5.49 -27.47
N VAL A 675 11.96 6.29 -27.88
CA VAL A 675 11.82 7.41 -28.78
C VAL A 675 12.21 6.97 -30.17
#